data_f3cb407f39e125d6a926df47f2699cd5
#
_entry.id   f3cb407f39e125d6a926df47f2699cd5
#
_cell.length_a   1.000
_cell.length_b   1.000
_cell.length_c   1.000
_cell.angle_alpha   90.00
_cell.angle_beta   90.00
_cell.angle_gamma   90.00
#
_symmetry.space_group_name_H-M   'P 1'
#
loop_
_entity.id
_entity.type
_entity.pdbx_description
1 polymer ?
#
loop_
_entity_poly.entity_id
_entity_poly.type
_entity_poly.pdbx_seq_one_letter_code
_entity_poly.pdbx_strand_id
1 'polypeptide(L)'
;MGRISDGVGLGIPLASVVAAVVAVALGLGFVATAVEGRFVVEKNSLMVISPSELRGKHDSAIGNFGIPQYGGSMAGTVVYPKGGNNADACEEFAESFRAKPGALPNFLLIDRGDCLFAKKVWNAQNAGASAVLVIDDKDEPLITMDLPREDDDSAKYIQNITIPSALIDKKFGEQLKKAVRSGDMVNVNLDWRESVPHPDDRVEYELWTNSNDECGPKCDMLMDFIKEFKGAAQLLEKGGYSQFTPHYITWYCPQAFIVSKQCKSQCINHGRYCAPDPEQDFSTGYEGKDVVVENLRQLCVFNVANESKRPWVWWDYATDFHIRCPMKEKKYNKDCADTVIKSLGLDAKKIEKCMGDPDADSDNPMLKMEQDAQIGKGSRGDVTILPTLVVNNRQYRGKLEKKAVLKAICAGFEETTEPAVCLSDDIETNECLNENGGCWQDKASNITACKDTFRGRVCECPVFDGVQFKGDGYSNCEAFGPGRCRINNGGCWKGSHDRNTFSACLQVGDNKCQCPSGFKGDGVKTCEDIDECKEKKACQCPECSCKNTWGSYDCTCSGDLLYIREHDTCISKRASEAKATWVAVWVITIILAAVAAGAYVVYKYRLRSYMDSEIRAIMAQYMPLDNQGEVVSHLHQEEHA
;
A
#
# COMPACT_ATOMS: atom_id res chain seq x y z
N MET A 1 -68.22 56.26 -37.67
CA MET A 1 -67.40 55.54 -38.63
C MET A 1 -66.03 55.54 -38.01
N GLY A 2 -65.41 54.55 -37.54
CA GLY A 2 -65.56 53.09 -37.58
C GLY A 2 -64.22 52.49 -37.18
N ARG A 3 -64.35 51.52 -36.38
CA ARG A 3 -63.51 50.35 -36.11
C ARG A 3 -62.36 50.48 -35.13
N ILE A 4 -62.68 49.85 -34.07
CA ILE A 4 -61.95 49.23 -33.00
C ILE A 4 -61.29 47.97 -33.53
N SER A 5 -60.04 47.70 -33.10
CA SER A 5 -59.51 46.35 -33.10
C SER A 5 -58.90 46.05 -31.72
N ASP A 6 -59.50 45.04 -31.08
CA ASP A 6 -59.11 44.49 -29.76
C ASP A 6 -57.79 43.72 -29.85
N GLY A 7 -56.87 44.08 -28.97
CA GLY A 7 -55.68 43.27 -28.66
C GLY A 7 -55.77 42.74 -27.23
N VAL A 8 -56.07 41.47 -27.06
CA VAL A 8 -56.09 40.79 -25.78
C VAL A 8 -54.66 40.56 -25.30
N GLY A 9 -54.22 41.39 -24.37
CA GLY A 9 -52.99 41.19 -23.61
C GLY A 9 -53.26 40.32 -22.39
N LEU A 10 -52.78 39.09 -22.37
CA LEU A 10 -52.71 38.28 -21.17
C LEU A 10 -51.60 38.82 -20.25
N GLY A 11 -51.99 39.74 -19.39
CA GLY A 11 -51.17 40.20 -18.28
C GLY A 11 -51.23 39.22 -17.12
N ILE A 12 -50.22 38.35 -16.98
CA ILE A 12 -50.01 37.60 -15.74
C ILE A 12 -49.52 38.64 -14.71
N PRO A 13 -50.19 38.78 -13.56
CA PRO A 13 -49.77 39.78 -12.57
C PRO A 13 -48.41 39.42 -11.98
N LEU A 14 -47.49 40.37 -12.03
CA LEU A 14 -46.11 40.23 -11.54
C LEU A 14 -46.02 39.67 -10.10
N ALA A 15 -47.05 39.91 -9.29
CA ALA A 15 -47.19 39.41 -7.94
C ALA A 15 -47.31 37.88 -7.86
N SER A 16 -47.91 37.20 -8.86
CA SER A 16 -48.05 35.75 -8.90
C SER A 16 -46.75 35.06 -9.31
N VAL A 17 -45.94 35.69 -10.13
CA VAL A 17 -44.62 35.18 -10.53
C VAL A 17 -43.62 35.31 -9.37
N VAL A 18 -43.64 36.43 -8.65
CA VAL A 18 -42.79 36.63 -7.47
C VAL A 18 -43.17 35.67 -6.35
N ALA A 19 -44.45 35.42 -6.11
CA ALA A 19 -44.90 34.45 -5.11
C ALA A 19 -44.50 32.99 -5.46
N ALA A 20 -44.54 32.62 -6.74
CA ALA A 20 -44.09 31.30 -7.20
C ALA A 20 -42.57 31.12 -7.11
N VAL A 21 -41.78 32.16 -7.42
CA VAL A 21 -40.32 32.14 -7.29
C VAL A 21 -39.89 32.10 -5.83
N VAL A 22 -40.54 32.82 -4.95
CA VAL A 22 -40.28 32.80 -3.49
C VAL A 22 -40.69 31.44 -2.89
N ALA A 23 -41.80 30.85 -3.32
CA ALA A 23 -42.20 29.51 -2.85
C ALA A 23 -41.25 28.41 -3.33
N VAL A 24 -40.71 28.51 -4.56
CA VAL A 24 -39.68 27.58 -5.07
C VAL A 24 -38.33 27.81 -4.37
N ALA A 25 -37.96 29.05 -4.08
CA ALA A 25 -36.73 29.37 -3.33
C ALA A 25 -36.83 28.94 -1.85
N LEU A 26 -38.01 29.04 -1.22
CA LEU A 26 -38.24 28.54 0.13
C LEU A 26 -38.41 27.01 0.17
N GLY A 27 -38.90 26.37 -0.90
CA GLY A 27 -38.99 24.93 -1.05
C GLY A 27 -37.64 24.26 -1.36
N LEU A 28 -36.70 24.97 -2.00
CA LEU A 28 -35.35 24.52 -2.25
C LEU A 28 -34.38 24.85 -1.08
N GLY A 29 -34.78 25.72 -0.16
CA GLY A 29 -33.97 26.12 0.99
C GLY A 29 -34.10 25.21 2.24
N PHE A 30 -35.00 24.24 2.23
CA PHE A 30 -35.19 23.28 3.34
C PHE A 30 -35.15 21.82 2.93
N VAL A 31 -34.17 21.46 2.06
CA VAL A 31 -33.52 20.19 2.25
C VAL A 31 -32.30 20.47 3.12
N ALA A 32 -32.55 20.87 4.38
CA ALA A 32 -31.62 20.55 5.44
C ALA A 32 -31.56 19.01 5.44
N THR A 33 -30.59 18.46 4.73
CA THR A 33 -30.12 17.13 5.04
C THR A 33 -29.72 17.21 6.51
N ALA A 34 -30.57 16.72 7.40
CA ALA A 34 -30.15 16.29 8.70
C ALA A 34 -28.98 15.33 8.38
N VAL A 35 -27.77 15.78 8.60
CA VAL A 35 -26.61 14.89 8.68
C VAL A 35 -26.85 14.14 9.97
N GLU A 36 -27.64 13.07 9.89
CA GLU A 36 -27.67 12.08 10.94
C GLU A 36 -26.23 11.60 11.05
N GLY A 37 -25.64 11.83 12.22
CA GLY A 37 -24.33 11.31 12.57
C GLY A 37 -24.30 9.83 12.24
N ARG A 38 -23.62 9.45 11.16
CA ARG A 38 -23.69 8.10 10.62
C ARG A 38 -22.67 7.27 11.36
N PHE A 39 -23.14 6.52 12.33
CA PHE A 39 -22.34 5.45 12.92
C PHE A 39 -22.11 4.40 11.85
N VAL A 40 -20.89 4.28 11.34
CA VAL A 40 -20.53 3.25 10.36
C VAL A 40 -20.05 2.03 11.12
N VAL A 41 -20.79 0.94 10.98
CA VAL A 41 -20.41 -0.37 11.51
C VAL A 41 -19.41 -1.00 10.54
N GLU A 42 -18.22 -1.33 11.01
CA GLU A 42 -17.23 -2.02 10.18
C GLU A 42 -17.68 -3.45 9.95
N LYS A 43 -17.86 -3.79 8.67
CA LYS A 43 -18.37 -5.09 8.24
C LYS A 43 -17.28 -5.91 7.58
N ASN A 44 -17.31 -7.20 7.82
CA ASN A 44 -16.58 -8.22 7.07
C ASN A 44 -17.55 -9.22 6.44
N SER A 45 -17.05 -10.04 5.55
CA SER A 45 -17.85 -11.09 4.92
C SER A 45 -17.72 -12.40 5.68
N LEU A 46 -18.86 -13.03 5.92
CA LEU A 46 -18.95 -14.42 6.36
C LEU A 46 -19.47 -15.27 5.19
N MET A 47 -18.62 -16.16 4.67
CA MET A 47 -18.97 -17.09 3.61
C MET A 47 -19.34 -18.45 4.19
N VAL A 48 -20.54 -18.94 3.99
CA VAL A 48 -20.88 -20.33 4.30
C VAL A 48 -20.41 -21.23 3.16
N ILE A 49 -19.55 -22.20 3.48
CA ILE A 49 -18.98 -23.17 2.54
C ILE A 49 -19.86 -24.41 2.46
N SER A 50 -20.28 -24.91 3.62
CA SER A 50 -21.21 -26.04 3.79
C SER A 50 -22.16 -25.79 4.96
N PRO A 51 -23.40 -26.36 4.98
CA PRO A 51 -24.00 -27.16 3.91
C PRO A 51 -24.44 -26.34 2.69
N SER A 52 -24.76 -27.01 1.58
CA SER A 52 -25.12 -26.36 0.29
C SER A 52 -26.31 -25.44 0.38
N GLU A 53 -27.28 -25.78 1.25
CA GLU A 53 -28.55 -25.06 1.46
C GLU A 53 -28.31 -23.66 2.09
N LEU A 54 -27.23 -23.49 2.81
CA LEU A 54 -26.85 -22.22 3.47
C LEU A 54 -25.70 -21.52 2.76
N ARG A 55 -25.16 -22.11 1.69
CA ARG A 55 -23.99 -21.55 0.98
C ARG A 55 -24.28 -20.14 0.48
N GLY A 56 -23.40 -19.22 0.83
CA GLY A 56 -23.52 -17.82 0.42
C GLY A 56 -22.66 -16.89 1.25
N LYS A 57 -22.63 -15.64 0.82
CA LYS A 57 -21.93 -14.56 1.50
C LYS A 57 -22.93 -13.78 2.37
N HIS A 58 -22.60 -13.57 3.61
CA HIS A 58 -23.39 -12.85 4.60
C HIS A 58 -22.56 -11.74 5.23
N ASP A 59 -23.20 -10.64 5.56
CA ASP A 59 -22.57 -9.55 6.30
C ASP A 59 -22.38 -9.96 7.78
N SER A 60 -21.27 -9.50 8.36
CA SER A 60 -21.05 -9.58 9.80
C SER A 60 -20.35 -8.33 10.30
N ALA A 61 -20.61 -7.93 11.56
CA ALA A 61 -19.96 -6.79 12.17
C ALA A 61 -18.78 -7.23 13.04
N ILE A 62 -17.61 -6.66 12.81
CA ILE A 62 -16.39 -6.99 13.57
C ILE A 62 -16.53 -6.49 15.01
N GLY A 63 -16.10 -7.29 15.98
CA GLY A 63 -16.00 -6.87 17.38
C GLY A 63 -14.87 -5.85 17.57
N ASN A 64 -15.12 -4.89 18.46
CA ASN A 64 -14.16 -3.82 18.80
C ASN A 64 -13.11 -4.27 19.86
N PHE A 65 -12.84 -5.56 19.92
CA PHE A 65 -11.89 -6.22 20.80
C PHE A 65 -11.40 -7.52 20.14
N GLY A 66 -10.35 -8.11 20.71
CA GLY A 66 -9.67 -9.23 20.05
C GLY A 66 -8.74 -8.74 18.93
N ILE A 67 -8.33 -9.65 18.06
CA ILE A 67 -7.42 -9.34 16.94
C ILE A 67 -8.06 -9.87 15.65
N PRO A 68 -8.79 -9.06 14.90
CA PRO A 68 -9.25 -9.45 13.58
C PRO A 68 -8.06 -9.60 12.62
N GLN A 69 -8.17 -10.53 11.69
CA GLN A 69 -7.12 -10.76 10.68
C GLN A 69 -7.37 -9.88 9.46
N TYR A 70 -7.10 -8.58 9.59
CA TYR A 70 -7.23 -7.65 8.47
C TYR A 70 -6.42 -8.14 7.26
N GLY A 71 -7.02 -8.07 6.06
CA GLY A 71 -6.42 -8.52 4.82
C GLY A 71 -6.34 -10.04 4.64
N GLY A 72 -6.75 -10.82 5.64
CA GLY A 72 -6.75 -12.29 5.62
C GLY A 72 -8.14 -12.90 5.67
N SER A 73 -8.17 -14.23 5.72
CA SER A 73 -9.39 -15.01 5.94
C SER A 73 -9.12 -16.17 6.90
N MET A 74 -10.17 -16.61 7.58
CA MET A 74 -10.09 -17.73 8.52
C MET A 74 -11.26 -18.68 8.29
N ALA A 75 -10.97 -19.91 7.88
CA ALA A 75 -11.97 -20.96 7.74
C ALA A 75 -12.12 -21.73 9.06
N GLY A 76 -13.35 -22.11 9.39
CA GLY A 76 -13.63 -22.86 10.60
C GLY A 76 -14.94 -23.65 10.53
N THR A 77 -15.11 -24.58 11.49
CA THR A 77 -16.34 -25.34 11.67
C THR A 77 -17.16 -24.68 12.78
N VAL A 78 -18.42 -24.37 12.49
CA VAL A 78 -19.33 -23.77 13.46
C VAL A 78 -19.80 -24.83 14.46
N VAL A 79 -19.64 -24.54 15.73
CA VAL A 79 -20.12 -25.38 16.84
C VAL A 79 -21.04 -24.56 17.75
N TYR A 80 -22.03 -25.22 18.37
CA TYR A 80 -22.97 -24.60 19.30
C TYR A 80 -22.98 -25.39 20.61
N PRO A 81 -23.14 -24.74 21.79
CA PRO A 81 -23.14 -25.41 23.07
C PRO A 81 -24.17 -26.56 23.15
N LYS A 82 -23.74 -27.70 23.69
CA LYS A 82 -24.59 -28.89 23.79
C LYS A 82 -25.78 -28.63 24.68
N GLY A 83 -26.96 -29.03 24.19
CA GLY A 83 -28.23 -28.84 24.93
C GLY A 83 -28.67 -27.37 25.08
N GLY A 84 -27.90 -26.42 24.53
CA GLY A 84 -28.18 -24.99 24.65
C GLY A 84 -27.88 -24.41 26.03
N ASN A 85 -27.15 -25.15 26.88
CA ASN A 85 -26.71 -24.65 28.19
C ASN A 85 -25.63 -23.57 28.00
N ASN A 86 -25.75 -22.43 28.70
CA ASN A 86 -24.86 -21.29 28.57
C ASN A 86 -24.73 -20.82 27.09
N ALA A 87 -25.86 -20.84 26.35
CA ALA A 87 -25.88 -20.49 24.93
C ALA A 87 -25.48 -19.02 24.68
N ASP A 88 -25.63 -18.17 25.68
CA ASP A 88 -25.23 -16.78 25.71
C ASP A 88 -23.75 -16.57 26.13
N ALA A 89 -23.07 -17.65 26.54
CA ALA A 89 -21.66 -17.62 26.98
C ALA A 89 -21.38 -16.63 28.13
N CYS A 90 -22.34 -16.35 28.98
CA CYS A 90 -22.17 -15.45 30.12
C CYS A 90 -21.45 -16.09 31.30
N GLU A 91 -21.43 -17.41 31.36
CA GLU A 91 -20.69 -18.19 32.36
C GLU A 91 -19.51 -18.94 31.72
N GLU A 92 -18.61 -19.46 32.54
CA GLU A 92 -17.55 -20.33 32.04
C GLU A 92 -18.14 -21.66 31.52
N PHE A 93 -17.56 -22.16 30.43
CA PHE A 93 -17.98 -23.43 29.85
C PHE A 93 -17.33 -24.61 30.56
N ALA A 94 -18.13 -25.60 30.92
CA ALA A 94 -17.62 -26.89 31.41
C ALA A 94 -17.08 -27.79 30.27
N GLU A 95 -17.49 -27.55 29.03
CA GLU A 95 -17.03 -28.26 27.83
C GLU A 95 -15.93 -27.50 27.09
N SER A 96 -15.10 -28.24 26.35
CA SER A 96 -14.04 -27.65 25.52
C SER A 96 -14.45 -27.62 24.05
N PHE A 97 -14.22 -26.49 23.41
CA PHE A 97 -14.44 -26.26 21.97
C PHE A 97 -13.17 -26.30 21.15
N ARG A 98 -12.05 -26.81 21.71
CA ARG A 98 -10.80 -26.94 20.98
C ARG A 98 -10.95 -27.94 19.83
N ALA A 99 -10.53 -27.53 18.63
CA ALA A 99 -10.50 -28.41 17.47
C ALA A 99 -9.51 -29.57 17.67
N LYS A 100 -9.78 -30.72 17.06
CA LYS A 100 -8.85 -31.83 17.03
C LYS A 100 -7.64 -31.48 16.13
N PRO A 101 -6.44 -32.00 16.42
CA PRO A 101 -5.30 -31.82 15.54
C PRO A 101 -5.63 -32.23 14.09
N GLY A 102 -5.31 -31.38 13.12
CA GLY A 102 -5.57 -31.61 11.71
C GLY A 102 -7.02 -31.30 11.24
N ALA A 103 -7.94 -30.91 12.14
CA ALA A 103 -9.27 -30.44 11.78
C ALA A 103 -9.29 -28.90 11.64
N LEU A 104 -10.31 -28.38 10.95
CA LEU A 104 -10.56 -26.94 10.94
C LEU A 104 -10.77 -26.41 12.37
N PRO A 105 -10.33 -25.17 12.66
CA PRO A 105 -10.60 -24.53 13.94
C PRO A 105 -12.11 -24.42 14.21
N ASN A 106 -12.51 -24.50 15.46
CA ASN A 106 -13.90 -24.37 15.84
C ASN A 106 -14.27 -22.90 16.09
N PHE A 107 -15.35 -22.46 15.44
CA PHE A 107 -16.02 -21.17 15.65
C PHE A 107 -17.22 -21.38 16.52
N LEU A 108 -17.21 -20.80 17.72
CA LEU A 108 -18.32 -20.95 18.66
C LEU A 108 -19.45 -19.98 18.30
N LEU A 109 -20.62 -20.53 18.01
CA LEU A 109 -21.85 -19.77 17.77
C LEU A 109 -22.55 -19.59 19.11
N ILE A 110 -22.89 -18.35 19.48
CA ILE A 110 -23.52 -18.00 20.75
C ILE A 110 -24.61 -16.95 20.55
N ASP A 111 -25.49 -16.84 21.52
CA ASP A 111 -26.60 -15.90 21.49
C ASP A 111 -26.19 -14.56 22.16
N ARG A 112 -26.69 -13.44 21.64
CA ARG A 112 -26.65 -12.13 22.30
C ARG A 112 -27.57 -12.14 23.51
N GLY A 113 -27.29 -11.32 24.53
CA GLY A 113 -28.10 -11.13 25.73
C GLY A 113 -27.29 -11.24 27.03
N ASP A 114 -27.91 -10.92 28.14
CA ASP A 114 -27.53 -11.12 29.55
C ASP A 114 -26.17 -10.58 30.01
N CYS A 115 -25.12 -10.59 29.22
CA CYS A 115 -23.81 -10.03 29.57
C CYS A 115 -23.09 -9.38 28.38
N LEU A 116 -22.00 -8.71 28.66
CA LEU A 116 -21.20 -7.97 27.69
C LEU A 116 -20.58 -8.87 26.62
N PHE A 117 -20.51 -8.40 25.39
CA PHE A 117 -19.92 -9.12 24.27
C PHE A 117 -18.48 -9.60 24.57
N ALA A 118 -17.64 -8.74 25.16
CA ALA A 118 -16.28 -9.10 25.52
C ALA A 118 -16.22 -10.26 26.51
N LYS A 119 -17.11 -10.32 27.50
CA LYS A 119 -17.18 -11.45 28.45
C LYS A 119 -17.53 -12.76 27.74
N LYS A 120 -18.48 -12.73 26.83
CA LYS A 120 -18.87 -13.90 26.02
C LYS A 120 -17.68 -14.44 25.22
N VAL A 121 -16.93 -13.56 24.56
CA VAL A 121 -15.77 -13.95 23.75
C VAL A 121 -14.63 -14.45 24.64
N TRP A 122 -14.41 -13.85 25.81
CA TRP A 122 -13.45 -14.32 26.81
C TRP A 122 -13.75 -15.75 27.27
N ASN A 123 -15.00 -16.02 27.66
CA ASN A 123 -15.41 -17.35 28.09
C ASN A 123 -15.27 -18.38 26.94
N ALA A 124 -15.62 -18.02 25.74
CA ALA A 124 -15.45 -18.85 24.54
C ALA A 124 -13.98 -19.17 24.25
N GLN A 125 -13.10 -18.16 24.34
CA GLN A 125 -11.66 -18.32 24.15
C GLN A 125 -11.06 -19.28 25.21
N ASN A 126 -11.42 -19.10 26.46
CA ASN A 126 -10.94 -19.98 27.54
C ASN A 126 -11.41 -21.42 27.35
N ALA A 127 -12.59 -21.62 26.77
CA ALA A 127 -13.10 -22.93 26.39
C ALA A 127 -12.46 -23.51 25.11
N GLY A 128 -11.55 -22.77 24.45
CA GLY A 128 -10.74 -23.23 23.32
C GLY A 128 -11.35 -22.96 21.94
N ALA A 129 -12.35 -22.09 21.84
CA ALA A 129 -12.80 -21.59 20.55
C ALA A 129 -11.73 -20.75 19.85
N SER A 130 -11.68 -20.80 18.53
CA SER A 130 -10.73 -20.04 17.71
C SER A 130 -11.33 -18.74 17.14
N ALA A 131 -12.64 -18.65 17.09
CA ALA A 131 -13.41 -17.46 16.76
C ALA A 131 -14.80 -17.55 17.38
N VAL A 132 -15.50 -16.43 17.47
CA VAL A 132 -16.86 -16.35 18.01
C VAL A 132 -17.79 -15.67 17.01
N LEU A 133 -18.94 -16.31 16.76
CA LEU A 133 -20.07 -15.73 16.03
C LEU A 133 -21.20 -15.48 17.03
N VAL A 134 -21.56 -14.21 17.21
CA VAL A 134 -22.66 -13.81 18.09
C VAL A 134 -23.92 -13.60 17.25
N ILE A 135 -24.99 -14.30 17.59
CA ILE A 135 -26.31 -14.13 16.94
C ILE A 135 -27.00 -12.92 17.58
N ASP A 136 -27.44 -11.98 16.78
CA ASP A 136 -28.23 -10.85 17.30
C ASP A 136 -29.58 -11.34 17.86
N ASP A 137 -30.04 -10.71 18.91
CA ASP A 137 -31.31 -10.99 19.56
C ASP A 137 -32.47 -10.17 18.95
N LYS A 138 -32.16 -9.18 18.11
CA LYS A 138 -33.08 -8.28 17.44
C LYS A 138 -33.00 -8.40 15.91
N ASP A 139 -34.08 -8.06 15.25
CA ASP A 139 -34.14 -7.92 13.80
C ASP A 139 -33.88 -6.44 13.45
N GLU A 140 -32.65 -6.03 13.57
CA GLU A 140 -32.16 -4.67 13.35
C GLU A 140 -30.88 -4.68 12.52
N PRO A 141 -30.45 -3.55 11.95
CA PRO A 141 -29.16 -3.47 11.30
C PRO A 141 -28.02 -3.84 12.27
N LEU A 142 -26.99 -4.51 11.75
CA LEU A 142 -25.83 -4.91 12.55
C LEU A 142 -25.24 -3.72 13.30
N ILE A 143 -24.90 -3.95 14.55
CA ILE A 143 -24.24 -2.98 15.43
C ILE A 143 -22.78 -3.38 15.70
N THR A 144 -21.95 -2.43 16.11
CA THR A 144 -20.61 -2.74 16.59
C THR A 144 -20.71 -3.39 17.99
N MET A 145 -20.00 -4.49 18.19
CA MET A 145 -19.79 -5.06 19.53
C MET A 145 -18.71 -4.23 20.23
N ASP A 146 -19.14 -3.24 21.01
CA ASP A 146 -18.26 -2.29 21.66
C ASP A 146 -17.58 -2.83 22.92
N LEU A 147 -16.50 -2.18 23.30
CA LEU A 147 -15.83 -2.36 24.58
C LEU A 147 -16.75 -1.92 25.73
N PRO A 148 -16.71 -2.62 26.88
CA PRO A 148 -17.41 -2.16 28.09
C PRO A 148 -16.85 -0.81 28.58
N ARG A 149 -17.64 -0.11 29.38
CA ARG A 149 -17.20 1.12 30.05
C ARG A 149 -16.15 0.80 31.12
N GLU A 150 -15.31 1.78 31.46
CA GLU A 150 -14.14 1.62 32.33
C GLU A 150 -14.46 1.12 33.76
N ASP A 151 -15.66 1.37 34.25
CA ASP A 151 -16.12 0.99 35.60
C ASP A 151 -16.48 -0.50 35.74
N ASP A 152 -16.35 -1.27 34.67
CA ASP A 152 -16.78 -2.66 34.65
C ASP A 152 -15.58 -3.59 34.93
N ASP A 153 -15.77 -4.57 35.82
CA ASP A 153 -14.76 -5.63 36.07
C ASP A 153 -14.26 -6.37 34.84
N SER A 154 -14.96 -6.18 33.74
CA SER A 154 -14.65 -6.70 32.39
C SER A 154 -13.34 -6.14 31.81
N ALA A 155 -12.91 -4.96 32.19
CA ALA A 155 -11.67 -4.35 31.67
C ALA A 155 -10.43 -5.24 31.92
N LYS A 156 -10.45 -6.06 32.97
CA LYS A 156 -9.33 -6.93 33.36
C LYS A 156 -9.01 -8.04 32.35
N TYR A 157 -9.98 -8.53 31.56
CA TYR A 157 -9.77 -9.63 30.61
C TYR A 157 -9.78 -9.21 29.14
N ILE A 158 -10.28 -8.02 28.83
CA ILE A 158 -10.38 -7.52 27.45
C ILE A 158 -9.03 -7.54 26.75
N GLN A 159 -7.98 -7.11 27.43
CA GLN A 159 -6.62 -7.08 26.89
C GLN A 159 -6.10 -8.48 26.51
N ASN A 160 -6.65 -9.51 27.12
CA ASN A 160 -6.25 -10.90 26.89
C ASN A 160 -7.09 -11.63 25.84
N ILE A 161 -8.11 -10.96 25.27
CA ILE A 161 -8.86 -11.53 24.14
C ILE A 161 -8.00 -11.44 22.88
N THR A 162 -7.68 -12.60 22.30
CA THR A 162 -6.83 -12.73 21.11
C THR A 162 -7.56 -13.31 19.90
N ILE A 163 -8.74 -13.88 20.10
CA ILE A 163 -9.54 -14.47 19.02
C ILE A 163 -10.48 -13.44 18.39
N PRO A 164 -10.72 -13.51 17.08
CA PRO A 164 -11.68 -12.63 16.41
C PRO A 164 -13.13 -12.98 16.80
N SER A 165 -13.98 -11.97 16.74
CA SER A 165 -15.42 -12.12 16.96
C SER A 165 -16.21 -11.31 15.94
N ALA A 166 -17.39 -11.80 15.59
CA ALA A 166 -18.29 -11.14 14.65
C ALA A 166 -19.76 -11.30 15.10
N LEU A 167 -20.52 -10.20 15.03
CA LEU A 167 -21.96 -10.20 15.19
C LEU A 167 -22.60 -10.53 13.84
N ILE A 168 -23.56 -11.44 13.83
CA ILE A 168 -24.36 -11.82 12.68
C ILE A 168 -25.85 -11.55 12.94
N ASP A 169 -26.60 -11.29 11.87
CA ASP A 169 -28.01 -11.02 12.01
C ASP A 169 -28.80 -12.23 12.58
N LYS A 170 -29.90 -11.93 13.26
CA LYS A 170 -30.73 -12.91 13.94
C LYS A 170 -31.21 -14.03 13.01
N LYS A 171 -31.74 -13.69 11.85
CA LYS A 171 -32.32 -14.64 10.91
C LYS A 171 -31.29 -15.64 10.39
N PHE A 172 -30.16 -15.15 9.98
CA PHE A 172 -29.05 -16.00 9.51
C PHE A 172 -28.48 -16.83 10.67
N GLY A 173 -28.29 -16.23 11.83
CA GLY A 173 -27.81 -16.92 13.03
C GLY A 173 -28.70 -18.08 13.45
N GLU A 174 -30.03 -17.90 13.42
CA GLU A 174 -30.99 -19.00 13.71
C GLU A 174 -30.94 -20.10 12.64
N GLN A 175 -30.66 -19.77 11.39
CA GLN A 175 -30.47 -20.79 10.34
C GLN A 175 -29.20 -21.63 10.61
N LEU A 176 -28.08 -20.99 10.95
CA LEU A 176 -26.83 -21.67 11.34
C LEU A 176 -27.06 -22.55 12.57
N LYS A 177 -27.71 -22.01 13.61
CA LYS A 177 -28.05 -22.73 14.85
C LYS A 177 -28.89 -23.98 14.56
N LYS A 178 -29.89 -23.87 13.70
CA LYS A 178 -30.72 -24.99 13.28
C LYS A 178 -29.90 -26.07 12.57
N ALA A 179 -29.04 -25.70 11.60
CA ALA A 179 -28.20 -26.63 10.88
C ALA A 179 -27.25 -27.38 11.82
N VAL A 180 -26.52 -26.64 12.69
CA VAL A 180 -25.63 -27.27 13.67
C VAL A 180 -26.35 -28.21 14.61
N ARG A 181 -27.54 -27.84 15.08
CA ARG A 181 -28.38 -28.70 15.95
C ARG A 181 -28.94 -29.95 15.22
N SER A 182 -29.15 -29.84 13.91
CA SER A 182 -29.56 -31.00 13.08
C SER A 182 -28.40 -31.98 12.84
N GLY A 183 -27.17 -31.62 13.22
CA GLY A 183 -25.99 -32.44 13.04
C GLY A 183 -25.24 -32.17 11.72
N ASP A 184 -25.65 -31.15 10.99
CA ASP A 184 -24.96 -30.76 9.76
C ASP A 184 -23.59 -30.19 10.08
N MET A 185 -22.58 -30.50 9.26
CA MET A 185 -21.27 -29.91 9.34
C MET A 185 -21.30 -28.53 8.68
N VAL A 186 -21.36 -27.48 9.49
CA VAL A 186 -21.38 -26.10 9.03
C VAL A 186 -19.97 -25.57 9.00
N ASN A 187 -19.41 -25.39 7.80
CA ASN A 187 -18.11 -24.76 7.60
C ASN A 187 -18.29 -23.36 7.04
N VAL A 188 -17.58 -22.41 7.63
CA VAL A 188 -17.64 -21.00 7.27
C VAL A 188 -16.22 -20.46 7.05
N ASN A 189 -16.15 -19.37 6.32
CA ASN A 189 -14.93 -18.57 6.17
C ASN A 189 -15.23 -17.13 6.55
N LEU A 190 -14.56 -16.61 7.55
CA LEU A 190 -14.52 -15.18 7.86
C LEU A 190 -13.49 -14.52 6.96
N ASP A 191 -13.86 -13.45 6.28
CA ASP A 191 -13.03 -12.77 5.29
C ASP A 191 -12.96 -11.28 5.59
N TRP A 192 -11.76 -10.82 5.96
CA TRP A 192 -11.46 -9.41 6.27
C TRP A 192 -10.74 -8.69 5.13
N ARG A 193 -10.58 -9.31 3.95
CA ARG A 193 -9.88 -8.70 2.81
C ARG A 193 -10.56 -7.44 2.31
N GLU A 194 -11.87 -7.35 2.45
CA GLU A 194 -12.67 -6.18 2.06
C GLU A 194 -12.84 -5.14 3.18
N SER A 195 -12.33 -5.40 4.38
CA SER A 195 -12.48 -4.50 5.54
C SER A 195 -11.64 -3.24 5.42
N VAL A 196 -10.50 -3.33 4.71
CA VAL A 196 -9.65 -2.19 4.38
C VAL A 196 -9.53 -2.09 2.86
N PRO A 197 -9.89 -0.98 2.22
CA PRO A 197 -9.74 -0.79 0.79
C PRO A 197 -8.27 -0.84 0.35
N HIS A 198 -8.01 -1.32 -0.86
CA HIS A 198 -6.68 -1.38 -1.48
C HIS A 198 -6.60 -0.35 -2.61
N PRO A 199 -6.32 0.93 -2.34
CA PRO A 199 -6.37 1.94 -3.39
C PRO A 199 -5.13 1.95 -4.28
N ASP A 200 -3.93 1.82 -3.71
CA ASP A 200 -2.67 1.96 -4.43
C ASP A 200 -1.46 1.48 -3.60
N ASP A 201 -0.27 1.96 -3.94
CA ASP A 201 1.01 1.64 -3.29
C ASP A 201 1.23 2.37 -1.97
N ARG A 202 0.27 3.21 -1.55
CA ARG A 202 0.39 4.05 -0.35
C ARG A 202 -0.86 3.96 0.51
N VAL A 203 -0.67 3.81 1.82
CA VAL A 203 -1.75 3.77 2.80
C VAL A 203 -1.86 5.09 3.55
N GLU A 204 -3.05 5.69 3.54
CA GLU A 204 -3.41 6.82 4.40
C GLU A 204 -3.96 6.31 5.72
N TYR A 205 -3.44 6.82 6.83
CA TYR A 205 -4.02 6.51 8.13
C TYR A 205 -4.05 7.70 9.08
N GLU A 206 -5.09 7.74 9.90
CA GLU A 206 -5.36 8.80 10.88
C GLU A 206 -5.35 8.19 12.27
N LEU A 207 -4.74 8.88 13.22
CA LEU A 207 -4.88 8.56 14.65
C LEU A 207 -5.60 9.69 15.35
N TRP A 208 -6.85 9.44 15.75
CA TRP A 208 -7.64 10.33 16.59
C TRP A 208 -7.26 10.06 18.03
N THR A 209 -6.66 11.04 18.66
CA THR A 209 -5.94 10.92 19.93
C THR A 209 -6.21 12.10 20.88
N ASN A 210 -5.59 12.10 22.02
CA ASN A 210 -5.47 13.25 22.90
C ASN A 210 -4.12 13.21 23.64
N SER A 211 -3.74 14.33 24.24
CA SER A 211 -2.48 14.47 24.97
C SER A 211 -2.61 14.24 26.47
N ASN A 212 -3.82 13.93 26.98
CA ASN A 212 -4.07 13.64 28.38
C ASN A 212 -3.40 12.32 28.80
N ASP A 213 -2.62 12.33 29.89
CA ASP A 213 -1.94 11.17 30.45
C ASP A 213 -2.49 10.75 31.83
N GLU A 214 -3.61 11.34 32.27
CA GLU A 214 -4.26 11.02 33.55
C GLU A 214 -5.68 10.49 33.39
N CYS A 215 -6.13 10.12 32.19
CA CYS A 215 -7.49 9.61 31.96
C CYS A 215 -7.66 8.10 32.21
N GLY A 216 -6.75 7.50 32.97
CA GLY A 216 -6.82 6.08 33.32
C GLY A 216 -6.31 5.13 32.25
N PRO A 217 -6.69 3.81 32.29
CA PRO A 217 -6.08 2.76 31.47
C PRO A 217 -6.13 2.98 29.97
N LYS A 218 -7.09 3.77 29.46
CA LYS A 218 -7.17 4.09 28.04
C LYS A 218 -6.08 5.05 27.60
N CYS A 219 -5.74 6.02 28.42
CA CYS A 219 -4.62 6.91 28.17
C CYS A 219 -3.30 6.15 28.22
N ASP A 220 -3.12 5.29 29.22
CA ASP A 220 -1.94 4.45 29.36
C ASP A 220 -1.74 3.58 28.08
N MET A 221 -2.79 2.89 27.65
CA MET A 221 -2.78 2.06 26.45
C MET A 221 -2.47 2.86 25.18
N LEU A 222 -3.02 4.06 25.05
CA LEU A 222 -2.77 4.94 23.90
C LEU A 222 -1.31 5.40 23.88
N MET A 223 -0.76 5.81 25.02
CA MET A 223 0.62 6.26 25.12
C MET A 223 1.62 5.13 24.90
N ASP A 224 1.35 3.95 25.41
CA ASP A 224 2.14 2.75 25.13
C ASP A 224 2.11 2.41 23.63
N PHE A 225 0.93 2.48 23.00
CA PHE A 225 0.82 2.28 21.56
C PHE A 225 1.66 3.29 20.77
N ILE A 226 1.55 4.59 21.07
CA ILE A 226 2.32 5.65 20.37
C ILE A 226 3.82 5.36 20.49
N LYS A 227 4.30 4.99 21.67
CA LYS A 227 5.69 4.67 21.95
C LYS A 227 6.17 3.44 21.17
N GLU A 228 5.40 2.36 21.18
CA GLU A 228 5.76 1.09 20.54
C GLU A 228 5.64 1.15 19.00
N PHE A 229 4.62 1.85 18.50
CA PHE A 229 4.34 1.95 17.07
C PHE A 229 5.24 2.96 16.36
N LYS A 230 5.78 3.95 17.05
CA LYS A 230 6.63 5.02 16.51
C LYS A 230 7.66 4.54 15.48
N GLY A 231 8.39 3.46 15.79
CA GLY A 231 9.42 2.95 14.88
C GLY A 231 8.85 2.47 13.54
N ALA A 232 7.75 1.75 13.55
CA ALA A 232 7.06 1.29 12.35
C ALA A 232 6.46 2.47 11.56
N ALA A 233 5.80 3.40 12.25
CA ALA A 233 5.25 4.61 11.63
C ALA A 233 6.32 5.42 10.89
N GLN A 234 7.44 5.67 11.54
CA GLN A 234 8.54 6.42 10.93
C GLN A 234 9.18 5.71 9.74
N LEU A 235 9.27 4.38 9.74
CA LEU A 235 9.74 3.60 8.60
C LEU A 235 8.79 3.74 7.41
N LEU A 236 7.50 3.60 7.64
CA LEU A 236 6.47 3.71 6.62
C LEU A 236 6.44 5.12 6.01
N GLU A 237 6.46 6.16 6.82
CA GLU A 237 6.43 7.56 6.36
C GLU A 237 7.72 7.98 5.62
N LYS A 238 8.90 7.66 6.18
CA LYS A 238 10.20 7.96 5.55
C LYS A 238 10.39 7.23 4.23
N GLY A 239 9.82 6.03 4.10
CA GLY A 239 9.81 5.25 2.88
C GLY A 239 8.79 5.73 1.84
N GLY A 240 7.91 6.67 2.20
CA GLY A 240 6.83 7.13 1.32
C GLY A 240 5.68 6.13 1.16
N TYR A 241 5.67 5.05 1.95
CA TYR A 241 4.64 4.00 1.90
C TYR A 241 3.34 4.42 2.57
N SER A 242 3.39 5.35 3.52
CA SER A 242 2.18 5.83 4.18
C SER A 242 2.16 7.34 4.33
N GLN A 243 0.95 7.86 4.49
CA GLN A 243 0.70 9.22 4.93
C GLN A 243 -0.08 9.15 6.24
N PHE A 244 0.56 9.61 7.30
CA PHE A 244 -0.02 9.72 8.63
C PHE A 244 -0.63 11.10 8.84
N THR A 245 -1.76 11.16 9.57
CA THR A 245 -2.34 12.42 10.04
C THR A 245 -2.85 12.24 11.47
N PRO A 246 -2.30 12.98 12.44
CA PRO A 246 -2.85 13.01 13.80
C PRO A 246 -4.07 13.92 13.85
N HIS A 247 -5.08 13.50 14.61
CA HIS A 247 -6.31 14.26 14.85
C HIS A 247 -6.65 14.31 16.34
N TYR A 248 -7.37 15.36 16.74
CA TYR A 248 -7.76 15.59 18.12
C TYR A 248 -9.23 15.94 18.20
N ILE A 249 -9.99 15.17 18.98
CA ILE A 249 -11.40 15.48 19.22
C ILE A 249 -11.51 16.71 20.12
N THR A 250 -12.34 17.63 19.73
CA THR A 250 -12.73 18.77 20.57
C THR A 250 -14.25 18.86 20.66
N TRP A 251 -14.75 19.19 21.84
CA TRP A 251 -16.15 19.47 22.06
C TRP A 251 -16.38 20.99 22.12
N TYR A 252 -17.59 21.42 22.23
CA TYR A 252 -17.94 22.83 22.47
C TYR A 252 -18.85 22.95 23.69
N CYS A 253 -18.71 24.06 24.41
CA CYS A 253 -19.61 24.38 25.51
C CYS A 253 -20.90 24.97 24.98
N PRO A 254 -22.09 24.43 25.34
CA PRO A 254 -23.35 25.04 24.92
C PRO A 254 -23.46 26.50 25.39
N GLN A 255 -24.02 27.37 24.54
CA GLN A 255 -24.07 28.81 24.73
C GLN A 255 -24.61 29.24 26.12
N ALA A 256 -25.59 28.47 26.65
CA ALA A 256 -26.17 28.74 27.96
C ALA A 256 -25.17 28.56 29.13
N PHE A 257 -24.07 27.85 28.94
CA PHE A 257 -23.10 27.48 29.99
C PHE A 257 -21.72 28.14 29.83
N ILE A 258 -21.50 28.95 28.80
CA ILE A 258 -20.18 29.56 28.51
C ILE A 258 -19.60 30.33 29.72
N VAL A 259 -20.46 30.98 30.50
CA VAL A 259 -20.04 31.75 31.70
C VAL A 259 -19.81 30.87 32.95
N SER A 260 -20.19 29.58 32.89
CA SER A 260 -20.02 28.67 34.03
C SER A 260 -18.53 28.43 34.34
N LYS A 261 -18.25 28.06 35.59
CA LYS A 261 -16.88 27.70 36.01
C LYS A 261 -16.38 26.49 35.25
N GLN A 262 -17.23 25.49 35.08
CA GLN A 262 -16.89 24.25 34.36
C GLN A 262 -16.51 24.52 32.89
N CYS A 263 -17.31 25.34 32.17
CA CYS A 263 -16.96 25.66 30.80
C CYS A 263 -15.62 26.42 30.71
N LYS A 264 -15.38 27.37 31.64
CA LYS A 264 -14.14 28.14 31.66
C LYS A 264 -12.91 27.31 31.99
N SER A 265 -13.05 26.26 32.79
CA SER A 265 -11.94 25.36 33.13
C SER A 265 -11.66 24.34 32.02
N GLN A 266 -12.66 23.98 31.20
CA GLN A 266 -12.50 22.93 30.20
C GLN A 266 -12.25 23.45 28.80
N CYS A 267 -12.46 24.74 28.52
CA CYS A 267 -12.51 25.26 27.17
C CYS A 267 -11.55 26.44 26.97
N ILE A 268 -11.10 26.59 25.73
CA ILE A 268 -10.44 27.77 25.18
C ILE A 268 -11.35 28.50 24.18
N ASN A 269 -10.92 29.65 23.69
CA ASN A 269 -11.63 30.47 22.72
C ASN A 269 -13.12 30.68 23.08
N HIS A 270 -13.38 31.06 24.35
CA HIS A 270 -14.73 31.32 24.87
C HIS A 270 -15.72 30.16 24.69
N GLY A 271 -15.28 28.94 25.02
CA GLY A 271 -16.13 27.74 25.02
C GLY A 271 -16.28 27.06 23.67
N ARG A 272 -15.53 27.46 22.64
CA ARG A 272 -15.60 26.85 21.31
C ARG A 272 -14.90 25.50 21.24
N TYR A 273 -13.82 25.33 22.00
CA TYR A 273 -13.00 24.11 21.97
C TYR A 273 -12.73 23.64 23.39
N CYS A 274 -13.21 22.45 23.71
CA CYS A 274 -13.21 21.91 25.06
C CYS A 274 -12.65 20.47 25.08
N ALA A 275 -12.02 20.11 26.21
CA ALA A 275 -11.72 18.73 26.56
C ALA A 275 -12.23 18.43 27.98
N PRO A 276 -12.50 17.16 28.32
CA PRO A 276 -12.80 16.77 29.69
C PRO A 276 -11.66 17.10 30.63
N ASP A 277 -11.99 17.30 31.91
CA ASP A 277 -11.02 17.42 32.96
C ASP A 277 -10.18 16.13 33.08
N PRO A 278 -8.84 16.23 33.12
CA PRO A 278 -7.96 15.06 33.11
C PRO A 278 -8.23 14.07 34.25
N GLU A 279 -8.27 14.57 35.47
CA GLU A 279 -8.45 13.77 36.68
C GLU A 279 -9.92 13.58 37.06
N GLN A 280 -10.87 14.18 36.30
CA GLN A 280 -12.30 14.24 36.59
C GLN A 280 -12.63 14.94 37.91
N ASP A 281 -11.72 15.75 38.45
CA ASP A 281 -11.87 16.56 39.64
C ASP A 281 -11.70 18.06 39.34
N PHE A 282 -12.78 18.73 39.05
CA PHE A 282 -12.81 20.17 38.69
C PHE A 282 -12.29 21.14 39.78
N SER A 283 -11.77 20.63 40.88
CA SER A 283 -11.29 21.45 42.00
C SER A 283 -9.78 21.50 42.14
N THR A 284 -9.08 20.53 41.58
CA THR A 284 -7.62 20.34 41.74
C THR A 284 -7.02 19.79 40.42
N GLY A 285 -5.72 19.91 40.28
CA GLY A 285 -4.99 19.34 39.15
C GLY A 285 -4.95 20.22 37.89
N TYR A 286 -4.88 19.59 36.76
CA TYR A 286 -4.96 20.24 35.45
C TYR A 286 -6.40 20.41 35.02
N GLU A 287 -6.64 21.40 34.16
CA GLU A 287 -7.97 21.69 33.62
C GLU A 287 -8.08 21.17 32.19
N GLY A 288 -9.29 20.86 31.72
CA GLY A 288 -9.52 20.41 30.34
C GLY A 288 -8.98 21.38 29.28
N LYS A 289 -8.97 22.70 29.56
CA LYS A 289 -8.33 23.68 28.68
C LYS A 289 -6.83 23.46 28.48
N ASP A 290 -6.11 22.91 29.48
CA ASP A 290 -4.68 22.62 29.36
C ASP A 290 -4.47 21.50 28.35
N VAL A 291 -5.37 20.49 28.35
CA VAL A 291 -5.39 19.43 27.35
C VAL A 291 -5.65 19.96 25.95
N VAL A 292 -6.64 20.87 25.80
CA VAL A 292 -6.92 21.48 24.49
C VAL A 292 -5.72 22.27 23.96
N VAL A 293 -5.04 23.02 24.82
CA VAL A 293 -3.83 23.78 24.44
C VAL A 293 -2.71 22.86 24.00
N GLU A 294 -2.49 21.73 24.68
CA GLU A 294 -1.46 20.77 24.28
C GLU A 294 -1.86 20.01 23.01
N ASN A 295 -3.12 19.61 22.85
CA ASN A 295 -3.63 19.03 21.62
C ASN A 295 -3.38 19.96 20.41
N LEU A 296 -3.69 21.26 20.58
CA LEU A 296 -3.42 22.29 19.57
C LEU A 296 -1.91 22.41 19.26
N ARG A 297 -1.07 22.32 20.30
CA ARG A 297 0.38 22.33 20.11
C ARG A 297 0.86 21.14 19.32
N GLN A 298 0.37 19.94 19.59
CA GLN A 298 0.71 18.73 18.84
C GLN A 298 0.28 18.79 17.39
N LEU A 299 -0.91 19.38 17.08
CA LEU A 299 -1.33 19.68 15.72
C LEU A 299 -0.37 20.66 15.03
N CYS A 300 0.01 21.72 15.71
CA CYS A 300 0.94 22.71 15.15
C CYS A 300 2.37 22.15 14.98
N VAL A 301 2.81 21.24 15.86
CA VAL A 301 4.05 20.49 15.70
C VAL A 301 4.01 19.65 14.43
N PHE A 302 2.93 18.92 14.21
CA PHE A 302 2.75 18.13 12.99
C PHE A 302 2.79 19.02 11.75
N ASN A 303 2.07 20.13 11.76
CA ASN A 303 1.99 21.07 10.64
C ASN A 303 3.36 21.66 10.28
N VAL A 304 4.11 22.15 11.27
CA VAL A 304 5.46 22.71 11.07
C VAL A 304 6.46 21.64 10.64
N ALA A 305 6.33 20.42 11.18
CA ALA A 305 7.15 19.28 10.77
C ALA A 305 6.84 18.88 9.31
N ASN A 306 5.57 18.87 8.92
CA ASN A 306 5.15 18.55 7.55
C ASN A 306 5.60 19.61 6.54
N GLU A 307 5.52 20.90 6.86
CA GLU A 307 6.12 21.98 6.06
C GLU A 307 7.62 21.75 5.79
N SER A 308 8.30 21.19 6.79
CA SER A 308 9.72 20.83 6.71
C SER A 308 9.97 19.46 6.07
N LYS A 309 8.95 18.82 5.49
CA LYS A 309 8.97 17.47 4.92
C LYS A 309 9.46 16.40 5.91
N ARG A 310 9.12 16.54 7.16
CA ARG A 310 9.45 15.61 8.25
C ARG A 310 8.24 15.31 9.14
N PRO A 311 7.06 14.92 8.60
CA PRO A 311 5.84 14.72 9.39
C PRO A 311 6.04 13.69 10.51
N TRP A 312 6.91 12.69 10.30
CA TRP A 312 7.23 11.65 11.29
C TRP A 312 7.80 12.17 12.62
N VAL A 313 8.24 13.45 12.69
CA VAL A 313 8.74 14.06 13.94
C VAL A 313 7.62 14.24 14.97
N TRP A 314 6.35 14.24 14.55
CA TRP A 314 5.23 14.23 15.46
C TRP A 314 5.29 13.03 16.44
N TRP A 315 5.66 11.84 15.95
CA TRP A 315 5.83 10.65 16.79
C TRP A 315 6.94 10.81 17.83
N ASP A 316 8.01 11.49 17.49
CA ASP A 316 9.08 11.83 18.43
C ASP A 316 8.56 12.82 19.48
N TYR A 317 7.85 13.86 19.04
CA TYR A 317 7.31 14.87 19.95
C TYR A 317 6.30 14.28 20.92
N ALA A 318 5.30 13.56 20.45
CA ALA A 318 4.26 12.97 21.29
C ALA A 318 4.86 12.00 22.33
N THR A 319 5.83 11.17 21.91
CA THR A 319 6.53 10.25 22.83
C THR A 319 7.39 10.99 23.84
N ASP A 320 8.20 11.95 23.40
CA ASP A 320 9.12 12.68 24.28
C ASP A 320 8.37 13.59 25.25
N PHE A 321 7.28 14.22 24.80
CA PHE A 321 6.42 15.04 25.66
C PHE A 321 5.80 14.21 26.77
N HIS A 322 5.19 13.07 26.44
CA HIS A 322 4.62 12.17 27.43
C HIS A 322 5.64 11.72 28.50
N ILE A 323 6.88 11.37 28.07
CA ILE A 323 7.91 10.91 29.00
C ILE A 323 8.47 12.04 29.87
N ARG A 324 8.66 13.23 29.31
CA ARG A 324 9.39 14.33 29.96
C ARG A 324 8.50 15.33 30.66
N CYS A 325 7.24 15.42 30.23
CA CYS A 325 6.29 16.44 30.68
C CYS A 325 5.00 15.86 31.30
N PRO A 326 5.05 14.79 32.13
CA PRO A 326 3.85 14.17 32.66
C PRO A 326 3.10 15.09 33.66
N MET A 327 1.77 14.95 33.68
CA MET A 327 0.88 15.67 34.61
C MET A 327 1.20 15.33 36.07
N LYS A 328 1.46 14.07 36.42
CA LYS A 328 1.86 13.60 37.76
C LYS A 328 3.02 14.36 38.36
N GLU A 329 3.97 14.77 37.49
CA GLU A 329 5.15 15.52 37.93
C GLU A 329 4.95 17.05 37.86
N LYS A 330 3.75 17.50 37.51
CA LYS A 330 3.40 18.93 37.32
C LYS A 330 4.26 19.59 36.23
N LYS A 331 4.66 18.80 35.22
CA LYS A 331 5.49 19.25 34.11
C LYS A 331 4.70 19.45 32.82
N TYR A 332 3.41 19.17 32.82
CA TYR A 332 2.53 19.34 31.65
C TYR A 332 2.27 20.83 31.43
N ASN A 333 3.22 21.52 30.80
CA ASN A 333 3.19 22.95 30.60
C ASN A 333 4.02 23.40 29.37
N LYS A 334 3.87 24.67 29.01
CA LYS A 334 4.54 25.29 27.87
C LYS A 334 6.07 25.17 27.93
N ASP A 335 6.69 25.40 29.10
CA ASP A 335 8.15 25.43 29.23
C ASP A 335 8.77 24.05 28.95
N CYS A 336 8.13 23.00 29.43
CA CYS A 336 8.51 21.64 29.13
C CYS A 336 8.33 21.32 27.63
N ALA A 337 7.18 21.66 27.06
CA ALA A 337 6.89 21.50 25.65
C ALA A 337 7.93 22.21 24.75
N ASP A 338 8.27 23.47 25.08
CA ASP A 338 9.27 24.24 24.35
C ASP A 338 10.67 23.60 24.41
N THR A 339 10.98 22.92 25.52
CA THR A 339 12.23 22.17 25.67
C THR A 339 12.26 20.96 24.76
N VAL A 340 11.15 20.23 24.63
CA VAL A 340 11.00 19.09 23.71
C VAL A 340 11.09 19.57 22.27
N ILE A 341 10.33 20.61 21.89
CA ILE A 341 10.33 21.21 20.55
C ILE A 341 11.77 21.58 20.12
N LYS A 342 12.51 22.25 21.00
CA LYS A 342 13.90 22.64 20.74
C LYS A 342 14.83 21.44 20.55
N SER A 343 14.63 20.38 21.37
CA SER A 343 15.44 19.15 21.26
C SER A 343 15.26 18.43 19.92
N LEU A 344 14.10 18.57 19.29
CA LEU A 344 13.76 17.99 17.99
C LEU A 344 14.12 18.88 16.79
N GLY A 345 14.68 20.05 17.06
CA GLY A 345 15.09 21.00 16.03
C GLY A 345 13.91 21.61 15.27
N LEU A 346 12.76 21.77 15.94
CA LEU A 346 11.57 22.43 15.41
C LEU A 346 11.56 23.93 15.76
N ASP A 347 10.93 24.72 14.88
CA ASP A 347 10.81 26.17 15.10
C ASP A 347 9.65 26.49 16.04
N ALA A 348 9.97 26.72 17.32
CA ALA A 348 9.00 27.06 18.35
C ALA A 348 8.16 28.30 18.01
N LYS A 349 8.74 29.31 17.32
CA LYS A 349 8.00 30.52 16.95
C LYS A 349 6.94 30.24 15.88
N LYS A 350 7.23 29.35 14.94
CA LYS A 350 6.25 28.92 13.93
C LYS A 350 5.12 28.13 14.59
N ILE A 351 5.43 27.28 15.55
CA ILE A 351 4.45 26.51 16.31
C ILE A 351 3.56 27.47 17.10
N GLU A 352 4.12 28.43 17.82
CA GLU A 352 3.36 29.42 18.59
C GLU A 352 2.46 30.28 17.69
N LYS A 353 2.97 30.70 16.52
CA LYS A 353 2.17 31.39 15.50
C LYS A 353 1.01 30.55 14.98
N CYS A 354 1.22 29.25 14.78
CA CYS A 354 0.18 28.30 14.36
C CYS A 354 -0.90 28.14 15.43
N MET A 355 -0.51 28.07 16.71
CA MET A 355 -1.44 27.91 17.84
C MET A 355 -2.37 29.13 17.99
N GLY A 356 -1.90 30.33 17.67
CA GLY A 356 -2.67 31.56 17.86
C GLY A 356 -2.88 31.88 19.35
N ASP A 357 -3.93 32.64 19.63
CA ASP A 357 -4.28 33.06 21.00
C ASP A 357 -5.44 32.20 21.52
N PRO A 358 -5.21 31.34 22.53
CA PRO A 358 -6.25 30.52 23.14
C PRO A 358 -7.35 31.32 23.88
N ASP A 359 -7.06 32.55 24.27
CA ASP A 359 -8.00 33.43 24.97
C ASP A 359 -8.83 34.32 24.01
N ALA A 360 -8.52 34.31 22.73
CA ALA A 360 -9.25 35.08 21.73
C ALA A 360 -10.71 34.65 21.61
N ASP A 361 -11.62 35.64 21.51
CA ASP A 361 -13.04 35.40 21.21
C ASP A 361 -13.28 35.21 19.71
N SER A 362 -12.59 34.29 19.12
CA SER A 362 -12.65 33.95 17.70
C SER A 362 -12.36 32.48 17.47
N ASP A 363 -12.73 31.98 16.31
CA ASP A 363 -12.38 30.60 15.94
C ASP A 363 -10.87 30.44 15.77
N ASN A 364 -10.35 29.35 16.32
CA ASN A 364 -9.00 28.89 16.05
C ASN A 364 -9.03 28.07 14.76
N PRO A 365 -8.27 28.44 13.71
CA PRO A 365 -8.34 27.74 12.42
C PRO A 365 -8.02 26.26 12.50
N MET A 366 -7.01 25.87 13.30
CA MET A 366 -6.59 24.46 13.44
C MET A 366 -7.67 23.62 14.12
N LEU A 367 -8.18 24.08 15.25
CA LEU A 367 -9.21 23.37 16.00
C LEU A 367 -10.56 23.36 15.28
N LYS A 368 -10.86 24.40 14.50
CA LYS A 368 -12.03 24.42 13.62
C LYS A 368 -11.96 23.33 12.55
N MET A 369 -10.79 23.16 11.94
CA MET A 369 -10.55 22.08 10.97
C MET A 369 -10.74 20.70 11.63
N GLU A 370 -10.29 20.52 12.88
CA GLU A 370 -10.48 19.27 13.62
C GLU A 370 -11.96 18.99 13.90
N GLN A 371 -12.73 19.99 14.34
CA GLN A 371 -14.18 19.82 14.52
C GLN A 371 -14.90 19.44 13.22
N ASP A 372 -14.53 20.09 12.12
CA ASP A 372 -15.11 19.79 10.81
C ASP A 372 -14.70 18.40 10.31
N ALA A 373 -13.46 17.97 10.63
CA ALA A 373 -12.94 16.65 10.31
C ALA A 373 -13.58 15.52 11.14
N GLN A 374 -14.08 15.79 12.35
CA GLN A 374 -14.78 14.78 13.17
C GLN A 374 -16.01 14.22 12.46
N ILE A 375 -16.68 15.04 11.64
CA ILE A 375 -17.82 14.64 10.85
C ILE A 375 -17.34 13.86 9.63
N GLY A 376 -17.57 12.57 9.64
CA GLY A 376 -17.08 11.66 8.60
C GLY A 376 -17.85 11.78 7.29
N LYS A 377 -17.13 11.56 6.20
CA LYS A 377 -17.69 11.46 4.85
C LYS A 377 -17.60 10.02 4.35
N GLY A 378 -18.66 9.54 3.73
CA GLY A 378 -18.66 8.21 3.12
C GLY A 378 -18.53 7.05 4.13
N SER A 379 -17.56 6.18 3.91
CA SER A 379 -17.36 4.96 4.69
C SER A 379 -16.65 5.15 6.02
N ARG A 380 -16.03 6.32 6.26
CA ARG A 380 -15.33 6.58 7.52
C ARG A 380 -16.30 6.73 8.70
N GLY A 381 -17.44 7.40 8.47
CA GLY A 381 -18.34 7.78 9.57
C GLY A 381 -17.76 8.86 10.48
N ASP A 382 -18.53 9.25 11.49
CA ASP A 382 -18.12 10.24 12.49
C ASP A 382 -17.16 9.63 13.51
N VAL A 383 -16.16 10.41 13.93
CA VAL A 383 -15.26 9.99 15.01
C VAL A 383 -15.73 10.62 16.31
N THR A 384 -16.23 9.80 17.21
CA THR A 384 -16.83 10.24 18.49
C THR A 384 -16.16 9.65 19.72
N ILE A 385 -15.26 8.68 19.53
CA ILE A 385 -14.60 7.92 20.59
C ILE A 385 -13.09 8.02 20.42
N LEU A 386 -12.36 8.13 21.53
CA LEU A 386 -10.89 8.10 21.60
C LEU A 386 -10.39 6.84 22.35
N PRO A 387 -9.29 6.26 21.92
CA PRO A 387 -8.62 6.49 20.64
C PRO A 387 -9.38 5.86 19.46
N THR A 388 -9.28 6.45 18.28
CA THR A 388 -9.79 5.85 17.04
C THR A 388 -8.70 5.91 15.95
N LEU A 389 -8.43 4.78 15.33
CA LEU A 389 -7.57 4.67 14.17
C LEU A 389 -8.44 4.56 12.90
N VAL A 390 -8.04 5.25 11.85
CA VAL A 390 -8.67 5.16 10.52
C VAL A 390 -7.59 4.74 9.54
N VAL A 391 -7.86 3.73 8.73
CA VAL A 391 -6.96 3.24 7.68
C VAL A 391 -7.70 3.30 6.34
N ASN A 392 -7.14 3.95 5.34
CA ASN A 392 -7.76 4.14 4.02
C ASN A 392 -9.25 4.56 4.13
N ASN A 393 -9.50 5.58 4.94
CA ASN A 393 -10.83 6.14 5.18
C ASN A 393 -11.87 5.16 5.78
N ARG A 394 -11.41 4.13 6.52
CA ARG A 394 -12.26 3.24 7.33
C ARG A 394 -11.77 3.16 8.75
N GLN A 395 -12.70 3.22 9.70
CA GLN A 395 -12.35 3.09 11.12
C GLN A 395 -11.87 1.66 11.42
N TYR A 396 -10.70 1.57 12.00
CA TYR A 396 -10.12 0.33 12.48
C TYR A 396 -10.86 -0.18 13.72
N ARG A 397 -11.17 -1.47 13.72
CA ARG A 397 -11.81 -2.17 14.84
C ARG A 397 -10.94 -3.34 15.25
N GLY A 398 -10.14 -3.16 16.25
CA GLY A 398 -9.23 -4.16 16.75
C GLY A 398 -8.42 -3.58 17.91
N LYS A 399 -7.51 -4.37 18.46
CA LYS A 399 -6.62 -3.90 19.53
C LYS A 399 -5.70 -2.78 19.04
N LEU A 400 -5.53 -1.77 19.86
CA LEU A 400 -4.55 -0.72 19.63
C LEU A 400 -3.16 -1.21 20.10
N GLU A 401 -2.62 -2.19 19.38
CA GLU A 401 -1.31 -2.80 19.59
C GLU A 401 -0.49 -2.71 18.31
N LYS A 402 0.83 -2.54 18.43
CA LYS A 402 1.73 -2.38 17.27
C LYS A 402 1.50 -3.42 16.17
N LYS A 403 1.47 -4.71 16.52
CA LYS A 403 1.32 -5.81 15.54
C LYS A 403 -0.06 -5.78 14.87
N ALA A 404 -1.11 -5.58 15.64
CA ALA A 404 -2.49 -5.58 15.13
C ALA A 404 -2.74 -4.40 14.18
N VAL A 405 -2.28 -3.20 14.57
CA VAL A 405 -2.39 -2.00 13.75
C VAL A 405 -1.54 -2.09 12.50
N LEU A 406 -0.30 -2.61 12.61
CA LEU A 406 0.56 -2.79 11.46
C LEU A 406 -0.04 -3.77 10.45
N LYS A 407 -0.65 -4.87 10.91
CA LYS A 407 -1.41 -5.78 10.03
C LYS A 407 -2.54 -5.08 9.29
N ALA A 408 -3.29 -4.21 9.95
CA ALA A 408 -4.37 -3.46 9.32
C ALA A 408 -3.84 -2.47 8.26
N ILE A 409 -2.73 -1.79 8.55
CA ILE A 409 -2.08 -0.89 7.57
C ILE A 409 -1.54 -1.72 6.39
N CYS A 410 -0.88 -2.84 6.66
CA CYS A 410 -0.35 -3.73 5.63
C CYS A 410 -1.45 -4.31 4.72
N ALA A 411 -2.63 -4.57 5.27
CA ALA A 411 -3.80 -4.97 4.49
C ALA A 411 -4.32 -3.89 3.52
N GLY A 412 -3.95 -2.63 3.73
CA GLY A 412 -4.32 -1.50 2.88
C GLY A 412 -3.45 -1.32 1.64
N PHE A 413 -2.32 -2.03 1.52
CA PHE A 413 -1.48 -1.99 0.32
C PHE A 413 -2.03 -2.90 -0.78
N GLU A 414 -1.75 -2.54 -2.03
CA GLU A 414 -1.93 -3.44 -3.15
C GLU A 414 -0.94 -4.61 -3.03
N GLU A 415 -1.40 -5.81 -3.38
CA GLU A 415 -0.57 -7.02 -3.30
C GLU A 415 0.70 -6.87 -4.14
N THR A 416 1.83 -7.25 -3.57
CA THR A 416 3.18 -7.11 -4.11
C THR A 416 3.82 -5.72 -4.01
N THR A 417 3.12 -4.74 -3.46
CA THR A 417 3.67 -3.38 -3.24
C THR A 417 3.99 -3.13 -1.76
N GLU A 418 3.69 -4.09 -0.90
CA GLU A 418 3.86 -3.99 0.54
C GLU A 418 5.34 -3.72 0.90
N PRO A 419 5.60 -2.78 1.82
CA PRO A 419 6.95 -2.55 2.33
C PRO A 419 7.47 -3.72 3.17
N ALA A 420 8.79 -3.89 3.23
CA ALA A 420 9.44 -5.00 3.94
C ALA A 420 9.01 -5.14 5.42
N VAL A 421 8.55 -4.07 6.06
CA VAL A 421 8.04 -4.14 7.44
C VAL A 421 6.77 -4.98 7.54
N CYS A 422 5.98 -5.08 6.46
CA CYS A 422 4.78 -5.89 6.38
C CYS A 422 5.08 -7.39 6.21
N LEU A 423 6.26 -7.72 5.68
CA LEU A 423 6.72 -9.07 5.39
C LEU A 423 7.68 -9.59 6.49
N SER A 424 7.62 -9.03 7.68
CA SER A 424 8.43 -9.50 8.80
C SER A 424 7.78 -10.70 9.49
N ASP A 425 8.59 -11.65 9.99
CA ASP A 425 8.14 -12.86 10.70
C ASP A 425 7.18 -12.58 11.87
N ASP A 426 7.19 -11.36 12.39
CA ASP A 426 6.27 -10.90 13.43
C ASP A 426 4.86 -10.60 12.91
N ILE A 427 4.72 -10.36 11.62
CA ILE A 427 3.49 -9.87 10.98
C ILE A 427 2.82 -10.96 10.15
N GLU A 428 3.61 -11.69 9.36
CA GLU A 428 3.12 -12.77 8.51
C GLU A 428 4.16 -13.90 8.42
N THR A 429 3.85 -14.98 7.70
CA THR A 429 4.75 -16.13 7.45
C THR A 429 5.18 -16.15 5.99
N ASN A 430 6.48 -16.29 5.74
CA ASN A 430 7.01 -16.36 4.38
C ASN A 430 6.80 -17.77 3.79
N GLU A 431 5.80 -17.94 2.94
CA GLU A 431 5.48 -19.21 2.30
C GLU A 431 6.54 -19.66 1.30
N CYS A 432 7.35 -18.76 0.77
CA CYS A 432 8.43 -19.10 -0.15
C CYS A 432 9.56 -19.90 0.51
N LEU A 433 9.67 -19.86 1.84
CA LEU A 433 10.66 -20.66 2.59
C LEU A 433 10.31 -22.13 2.63
N ASN A 434 9.04 -22.51 2.46
CA ASN A 434 8.59 -23.87 2.46
C ASN A 434 8.37 -24.37 1.02
N GLU A 435 9.25 -25.26 0.53
CA GLU A 435 9.19 -25.84 -0.82
C GLU A 435 9.02 -24.79 -1.95
N ASN A 436 9.65 -23.62 -1.78
CA ASN A 436 9.52 -22.47 -2.68
C ASN A 436 8.05 -22.04 -2.90
N GLY A 437 7.19 -22.21 -1.92
CA GLY A 437 5.77 -21.91 -1.99
C GLY A 437 5.01 -22.68 -3.09
N GLY A 438 5.59 -23.76 -3.63
CA GLY A 438 5.06 -24.47 -4.79
C GLY A 438 5.21 -23.72 -6.12
N CYS A 439 6.00 -22.65 -6.18
CA CYS A 439 6.29 -21.91 -7.40
C CYS A 439 7.46 -22.52 -8.17
N TRP A 440 7.57 -22.17 -9.45
CA TRP A 440 8.70 -22.58 -10.29
C TRP A 440 10.04 -22.10 -9.71
N GLN A 441 11.06 -22.94 -9.81
CA GLN A 441 12.42 -22.63 -9.39
C GLN A 441 13.45 -23.26 -10.32
N ASP A 442 14.46 -22.48 -10.71
CA ASP A 442 15.71 -23.00 -11.26
C ASP A 442 16.78 -23.05 -10.16
N LYS A 443 16.98 -24.25 -9.59
CA LYS A 443 17.95 -24.46 -8.51
C LYS A 443 19.40 -24.24 -8.96
N ALA A 444 19.70 -24.41 -10.25
CA ALA A 444 21.06 -24.26 -10.78
C ALA A 444 21.48 -22.80 -10.82
N SER A 445 20.57 -21.90 -11.17
CA SER A 445 20.80 -20.47 -11.26
C SER A 445 20.32 -19.71 -10.02
N ASN A 446 19.73 -20.40 -9.05
CA ASN A 446 19.08 -19.83 -7.85
C ASN A 446 18.04 -18.75 -8.18
N ILE A 447 17.22 -19.03 -9.20
CA ILE A 447 16.16 -18.15 -9.65
C ILE A 447 14.82 -18.73 -9.22
N THR A 448 13.98 -17.93 -8.59
CA THR A 448 12.65 -18.35 -8.14
C THR A 448 11.56 -17.43 -8.72
N ALA A 449 10.40 -18.02 -9.00
CA ALA A 449 9.16 -17.31 -9.31
C ALA A 449 8.32 -17.01 -8.05
N CYS A 450 8.75 -17.48 -6.87
CA CYS A 450 8.04 -17.21 -5.63
C CYS A 450 8.35 -15.80 -5.14
N LYS A 451 7.30 -15.02 -4.98
CA LYS A 451 7.32 -13.71 -4.35
C LYS A 451 6.42 -13.74 -3.14
N ASP A 452 7.02 -13.49 -2.00
CA ASP A 452 6.32 -13.37 -0.73
C ASP A 452 5.46 -12.12 -0.69
N THR A 453 4.25 -12.21 -0.12
CA THR A 453 3.30 -11.11 0.01
C THR A 453 2.61 -11.17 1.37
N PHE A 454 2.10 -10.05 1.84
CA PHE A 454 1.36 -9.99 3.11
C PHE A 454 0.15 -10.94 3.16
N ARG A 455 -0.41 -11.36 2.01
CA ARG A 455 -1.58 -12.26 1.92
C ARG A 455 -1.23 -13.69 1.57
N GLY A 456 0.03 -14.04 1.61
CA GLY A 456 0.54 -15.33 1.19
C GLY A 456 1.64 -15.16 0.15
N ARG A 457 1.56 -15.86 -0.97
CA ARG A 457 2.57 -15.79 -2.03
C ARG A 457 1.97 -15.61 -3.41
N VAL A 458 2.75 -15.01 -4.30
CA VAL A 458 2.47 -14.96 -5.73
C VAL A 458 3.56 -15.70 -6.48
N CYS A 459 3.15 -16.56 -7.42
CA CYS A 459 4.08 -17.20 -8.34
C CYS A 459 4.12 -16.41 -9.64
N GLU A 460 5.15 -15.60 -9.80
CA GLU A 460 5.34 -14.75 -10.98
C GLU A 460 6.73 -14.94 -11.56
N CYS A 461 6.82 -15.15 -12.88
CA CYS A 461 8.10 -15.30 -13.54
C CYS A 461 8.95 -14.03 -13.37
N PRO A 462 10.16 -14.13 -12.81
CA PRO A 462 10.95 -12.99 -12.40
C PRO A 462 11.62 -12.26 -13.57
N VAL A 463 12.13 -11.07 -13.29
CA VAL A 463 13.17 -10.42 -14.09
C VAL A 463 14.49 -10.64 -13.35
N PHE A 464 15.42 -11.35 -13.96
CA PHE A 464 16.73 -11.65 -13.36
C PHE A 464 17.85 -11.16 -14.29
N ASP A 465 18.80 -10.36 -13.74
CA ASP A 465 19.91 -9.77 -14.49
C ASP A 465 19.48 -9.07 -15.80
N GLY A 466 18.33 -8.38 -15.75
CA GLY A 466 17.74 -7.68 -16.91
C GLY A 466 17.11 -8.61 -17.96
N VAL A 467 17.02 -9.91 -17.69
CA VAL A 467 16.36 -10.90 -18.53
C VAL A 467 14.97 -11.19 -18.00
N GLN A 468 13.95 -10.92 -18.82
CA GLN A 468 12.56 -11.23 -18.49
C GLN A 468 12.31 -12.74 -18.64
N PHE A 469 11.68 -13.34 -17.66
CA PHE A 469 11.12 -14.69 -17.75
C PHE A 469 9.63 -14.61 -18.08
N LYS A 470 9.11 -15.59 -18.83
CA LYS A 470 7.69 -15.73 -19.15
C LYS A 470 7.24 -17.15 -18.93
N GLY A 471 6.05 -17.29 -18.41
CA GLY A 471 5.44 -18.59 -18.10
C GLY A 471 4.26 -18.42 -17.16
N ASP A 472 3.84 -19.52 -16.53
CA ASP A 472 2.75 -19.56 -15.57
C ASP A 472 3.20 -19.28 -14.12
N GLY A 473 4.51 -19.18 -13.87
CA GLY A 473 5.07 -18.98 -12.55
C GLY A 473 5.06 -20.21 -11.64
N TYR A 474 4.32 -21.26 -12.00
CA TYR A 474 4.17 -22.50 -11.21
C TYR A 474 4.98 -23.66 -11.75
N SER A 475 4.73 -24.03 -12.99
CA SER A 475 5.39 -25.18 -13.64
C SER A 475 6.52 -24.77 -14.55
N ASN A 476 6.47 -23.57 -15.08
CA ASN A 476 7.43 -23.12 -16.07
C ASN A 476 7.65 -21.59 -16.04
N CYS A 477 8.93 -21.16 -16.16
CA CYS A 477 9.36 -19.80 -16.47
C CYS A 477 10.55 -19.88 -17.41
N GLU A 478 10.38 -19.47 -18.66
CA GLU A 478 11.41 -19.44 -19.69
C GLU A 478 11.98 -18.04 -19.89
N ALA A 479 13.31 -17.96 -19.99
CA ALA A 479 13.99 -16.71 -20.26
C ALA A 479 13.61 -16.17 -21.65
N PHE A 480 13.21 -14.91 -21.72
CA PHE A 480 12.69 -14.27 -22.92
C PHE A 480 13.44 -12.99 -23.25
N GLY A 481 13.53 -12.67 -24.56
CA GLY A 481 14.06 -11.41 -25.06
C GLY A 481 15.58 -11.29 -25.11
N PRO A 482 16.10 -10.07 -25.33
CA PRO A 482 17.54 -9.83 -25.44
C PRO A 482 18.24 -10.16 -24.11
N GLY A 483 19.29 -10.97 -24.20
CA GLY A 483 20.04 -11.39 -23.00
C GLY A 483 19.68 -12.77 -22.46
N ARG A 484 18.61 -13.42 -22.93
CA ARG A 484 18.20 -14.75 -22.47
C ARG A 484 19.34 -15.79 -22.49
N CYS A 485 20.26 -15.65 -23.47
CA CYS A 485 21.41 -16.54 -23.60
C CYS A 485 22.44 -16.42 -22.47
N ARG A 486 22.35 -15.39 -21.65
CA ARG A 486 23.26 -15.21 -20.47
C ARG A 486 22.92 -16.17 -19.37
N ILE A 487 21.63 -16.53 -19.24
CA ILE A 487 21.14 -17.38 -18.17
C ILE A 487 20.95 -18.79 -18.71
N ASN A 488 21.73 -19.74 -18.21
CA ASN A 488 21.68 -21.15 -18.61
C ASN A 488 21.58 -21.36 -20.14
N ASN A 489 22.31 -20.52 -20.90
CA ASN A 489 22.31 -20.51 -22.38
C ASN A 489 20.89 -20.41 -23.00
N GLY A 490 19.93 -19.78 -22.30
CA GLY A 490 18.54 -19.66 -22.73
C GLY A 490 17.81 -21.00 -22.88
N GLY A 491 18.26 -22.04 -22.18
CA GLY A 491 17.75 -23.40 -22.32
C GLY A 491 18.16 -24.12 -23.62
N CYS A 492 19.05 -23.53 -24.41
CA CYS A 492 19.53 -24.08 -25.66
C CYS A 492 20.79 -24.92 -25.47
N TRP A 493 21.04 -25.81 -26.42
CA TRP A 493 22.23 -26.61 -26.44
C TRP A 493 23.51 -25.76 -26.40
N LYS A 494 24.50 -26.21 -25.63
CA LYS A 494 25.85 -25.67 -25.54
C LYS A 494 26.86 -26.79 -25.59
N GLY A 495 27.82 -26.68 -26.47
CA GLY A 495 28.92 -27.62 -26.58
C GLY A 495 30.28 -26.91 -26.58
N SER A 496 31.31 -27.60 -26.12
CA SER A 496 32.69 -27.10 -26.15
C SER A 496 33.63 -28.17 -26.66
N HIS A 497 34.56 -27.80 -27.53
CA HIS A 497 35.63 -28.64 -28.04
C HIS A 497 36.88 -27.79 -28.25
N ASP A 498 38.04 -28.25 -27.79
CA ASP A 498 39.36 -27.61 -27.95
C ASP A 498 39.37 -26.14 -27.52
N ARG A 499 38.93 -25.47 -26.76
CA ARG A 499 38.85 -24.06 -26.37
C ARG A 499 37.73 -23.25 -27.08
N ASN A 500 37.02 -23.86 -28.03
CA ASN A 500 35.92 -23.22 -28.69
C ASN A 500 34.60 -23.62 -28.03
N THR A 501 33.74 -22.66 -27.77
CA THR A 501 32.40 -22.87 -27.23
C THR A 501 31.37 -22.54 -28.30
N PHE A 502 30.45 -23.47 -28.53
CA PHE A 502 29.37 -23.32 -29.49
C PHE A 502 28.03 -23.24 -28.73
N SER A 503 27.16 -22.37 -29.13
CA SER A 503 25.85 -22.16 -28.53
C SER A 503 24.77 -22.13 -29.58
N ALA A 504 23.68 -22.84 -29.33
CA ALA A 504 22.49 -22.80 -30.15
C ALA A 504 21.53 -21.66 -29.76
N CYS A 505 21.89 -20.84 -28.77
CA CYS A 505 21.09 -19.71 -28.34
C CYS A 505 21.34 -18.49 -29.26
N LEU A 506 20.30 -18.04 -29.95
CA LEU A 506 20.35 -16.83 -30.78
C LEU A 506 19.99 -15.59 -29.94
N GLN A 507 20.80 -14.55 -30.03
CA GLN A 507 20.57 -13.30 -29.30
C GLN A 507 19.54 -12.37 -29.98
N VAL A 508 19.18 -12.62 -31.25
CA VAL A 508 18.30 -11.77 -32.05
C VAL A 508 17.29 -12.67 -32.80
N GLY A 509 16.01 -12.31 -32.71
CA GLY A 509 14.93 -13.03 -33.40
C GLY A 509 14.00 -13.80 -32.47
N ASP A 510 13.09 -14.57 -33.02
CA ASP A 510 12.19 -15.45 -32.30
C ASP A 510 12.97 -16.35 -31.35
N ASN A 511 12.52 -16.43 -30.09
CA ASN A 511 13.16 -17.19 -28.98
C ASN A 511 13.42 -18.68 -29.26
N LYS A 512 13.93 -19.02 -30.41
CA LYS A 512 14.21 -20.39 -30.85
C LYS A 512 15.67 -20.73 -30.65
N CYS A 513 15.91 -21.92 -30.19
CA CYS A 513 17.22 -22.52 -30.21
C CYS A 513 17.48 -23.05 -31.62
N GLN A 514 18.62 -22.69 -32.19
CA GLN A 514 19.04 -23.18 -33.50
C GLN A 514 20.51 -23.59 -33.43
N CYS A 515 20.80 -24.79 -33.90
CA CYS A 515 22.18 -25.24 -33.95
C CYS A 515 23.03 -24.26 -34.78
N PRO A 516 24.24 -23.93 -34.29
CA PRO A 516 25.15 -23.06 -35.04
C PRO A 516 25.55 -23.70 -36.38
N SER A 517 26.04 -22.89 -37.29
CA SER A 517 26.53 -23.39 -38.57
C SER A 517 27.60 -24.47 -38.38
N GLY A 518 27.51 -25.53 -39.18
CA GLY A 518 28.36 -26.74 -39.03
C GLY A 518 27.77 -27.82 -38.13
N PHE A 519 26.57 -27.55 -37.52
CA PHE A 519 25.89 -28.54 -36.68
C PHE A 519 24.45 -28.77 -37.15
N LYS A 520 23.93 -29.97 -36.88
CA LYS A 520 22.51 -30.34 -37.15
C LYS A 520 21.89 -30.89 -35.85
N GLY A 521 20.62 -30.61 -35.64
CA GLY A 521 19.88 -31.09 -34.47
C GLY A 521 18.70 -30.20 -34.11
N ASP A 522 18.14 -30.41 -32.93
CA ASP A 522 16.98 -29.68 -32.41
C ASP A 522 17.34 -28.31 -31.80
N GLY A 523 18.63 -28.05 -31.58
CA GLY A 523 19.12 -26.84 -30.95
C GLY A 523 18.86 -26.75 -29.45
N VAL A 524 18.07 -27.66 -28.87
CA VAL A 524 17.71 -27.67 -27.44
C VAL A 524 18.50 -28.74 -26.72
N LYS A 525 18.35 -29.98 -27.13
CA LYS A 525 19.02 -31.15 -26.50
C LYS A 525 20.29 -31.52 -27.20
N THR A 526 20.30 -31.48 -28.52
CA THR A 526 21.40 -31.95 -29.34
C THR A 526 21.71 -31.05 -30.51
N CYS A 527 23.00 -30.77 -30.73
CA CYS A 527 23.56 -30.31 -31.95
C CYS A 527 24.76 -31.19 -32.28
N GLU A 528 24.66 -32.00 -33.31
CA GLU A 528 25.69 -32.93 -33.79
C GLU A 528 26.49 -32.29 -34.90
N ASP A 529 27.78 -32.51 -34.90
CA ASP A 529 28.68 -32.05 -35.94
C ASP A 529 28.30 -32.64 -37.34
N ILE A 530 28.30 -31.78 -38.35
CA ILE A 530 28.08 -32.19 -39.73
C ILE A 530 29.44 -32.60 -40.30
N ASP A 531 29.56 -33.81 -40.75
CA ASP A 531 30.77 -34.27 -41.48
C ASP A 531 30.63 -33.83 -42.95
N GLU A 532 31.07 -32.62 -43.26
CA GLU A 532 30.98 -32.06 -44.59
C GLU A 532 31.80 -32.85 -45.63
N CYS A 533 32.84 -33.50 -45.16
CA CYS A 533 33.66 -34.36 -46.01
C CYS A 533 32.91 -35.61 -46.47
N LYS A 534 32.16 -36.28 -45.57
CA LYS A 534 31.34 -37.46 -45.95
C LYS A 534 30.11 -37.05 -46.78
N GLU A 535 29.51 -35.92 -46.46
CA GLU A 535 28.36 -35.41 -47.19
C GLU A 535 28.75 -34.84 -48.56
N LYS A 536 30.02 -34.81 -48.92
CA LYS A 536 30.57 -34.26 -50.16
C LYS A 536 30.11 -32.84 -50.44
N LYS A 537 29.99 -32.03 -49.41
CA LYS A 537 29.60 -30.62 -49.48
C LYS A 537 30.80 -29.68 -49.50
N ALA A 538 31.98 -30.18 -49.25
CA ALA A 538 33.20 -29.42 -49.10
C ALA A 538 34.39 -30.07 -49.78
N CYS A 539 35.39 -29.29 -50.16
CA CYS A 539 36.66 -29.74 -50.73
C CYS A 539 36.46 -30.60 -51.99
N GLN A 540 35.64 -30.19 -52.95
CA GLN A 540 35.34 -30.97 -54.18
C GLN A 540 36.39 -30.80 -55.26
N CYS A 541 37.39 -29.97 -55.05
CA CYS A 541 38.45 -29.78 -56.05
C CYS A 541 39.33 -31.04 -56.21
N PRO A 542 39.84 -31.33 -57.42
CA PRO A 542 40.60 -32.58 -57.70
C PRO A 542 41.85 -32.76 -56.89
N GLU A 543 42.44 -31.69 -56.37
CA GLU A 543 43.72 -31.70 -55.63
C GLU A 543 43.51 -31.38 -54.12
N CYS A 544 42.25 -31.45 -53.63
CA CYS A 544 41.88 -31.19 -52.27
C CYS A 544 41.82 -32.43 -51.40
N SER A 545 42.32 -32.32 -50.19
CA SER A 545 42.09 -33.29 -49.11
C SER A 545 41.20 -32.64 -48.05
N CYS A 546 40.08 -33.28 -47.75
CA CYS A 546 39.11 -32.83 -46.77
C CYS A 546 39.34 -33.46 -45.40
N LYS A 547 39.36 -32.66 -44.34
CA LYS A 547 39.42 -33.12 -42.95
C LYS A 547 38.27 -32.51 -42.21
N ASN A 548 37.36 -33.34 -41.70
CA ASN A 548 36.30 -32.88 -40.85
C ASN A 548 36.87 -32.36 -39.51
N THR A 549 36.35 -31.25 -39.02
CA THR A 549 36.64 -30.63 -37.73
C THR A 549 35.35 -30.33 -37.02
N TRP A 550 35.38 -30.19 -35.71
CA TRP A 550 34.17 -29.99 -34.96
C TRP A 550 33.52 -28.61 -35.24
N GLY A 551 32.35 -28.62 -35.89
CA GLY A 551 31.61 -27.45 -36.35
C GLY A 551 32.09 -26.83 -37.66
N SER A 552 32.99 -27.50 -38.40
CA SER A 552 33.52 -27.01 -39.66
C SER A 552 34.37 -28.09 -40.34
N TYR A 553 34.97 -27.74 -41.44
CA TYR A 553 35.91 -28.59 -42.16
C TYR A 553 37.17 -27.82 -42.54
N ASP A 554 38.21 -28.55 -42.81
CA ASP A 554 39.48 -28.02 -43.27
C ASP A 554 39.88 -28.65 -44.61
N CYS A 555 40.14 -27.84 -45.61
CA CYS A 555 40.58 -28.27 -46.93
C CYS A 555 42.05 -27.94 -47.12
N THR A 556 42.82 -28.94 -47.40
CA THR A 556 44.25 -28.81 -47.71
C THR A 556 44.50 -29.18 -49.16
N CYS A 557 45.32 -28.42 -49.84
CA CYS A 557 45.76 -28.69 -51.21
C CYS A 557 47.08 -29.49 -51.22
N SER A 558 47.23 -30.36 -52.22
CA SER A 558 48.50 -31.09 -52.43
C SER A 558 49.58 -30.13 -52.95
N GLY A 559 50.82 -30.23 -52.43
CA GLY A 559 51.97 -29.40 -52.81
C GLY A 559 51.90 -27.95 -52.30
N ASP A 560 52.51 -27.02 -53.02
CA ASP A 560 52.54 -25.59 -52.66
C ASP A 560 51.31 -24.78 -53.09
N LEU A 561 50.13 -25.42 -53.12
CA LEU A 561 48.88 -24.78 -53.47
C LEU A 561 48.16 -24.23 -52.24
N LEU A 562 47.45 -23.10 -52.36
CA LEU A 562 46.60 -22.52 -51.32
C LEU A 562 45.14 -22.75 -51.67
N TYR A 563 44.36 -23.30 -50.74
CA TYR A 563 42.96 -23.48 -50.88
C TYR A 563 42.17 -22.15 -50.75
N ILE A 564 41.30 -21.86 -51.70
CA ILE A 564 40.39 -20.69 -51.65
C ILE A 564 38.99 -21.21 -51.42
N ARG A 565 38.47 -20.91 -50.24
CA ARG A 565 37.16 -21.40 -49.76
C ARG A 565 35.97 -20.88 -50.57
N GLU A 566 36.07 -19.63 -51.10
CA GLU A 566 34.98 -19.01 -51.89
C GLU A 566 34.72 -19.68 -53.25
N HIS A 567 35.71 -20.34 -53.80
CA HIS A 567 35.63 -20.95 -55.14
C HIS A 567 35.88 -22.44 -55.12
N ASP A 568 36.07 -23.03 -53.95
CA ASP A 568 36.45 -24.47 -53.75
C ASP A 568 37.56 -24.91 -54.73
N THR A 569 38.64 -24.13 -54.80
CA THR A 569 39.76 -24.37 -55.74
C THR A 569 41.11 -24.16 -55.04
N CYS A 570 42.12 -24.93 -55.56
CA CYS A 570 43.52 -24.77 -55.17
C CYS A 570 44.24 -23.83 -56.16
N ILE A 571 44.87 -22.77 -55.68
CA ILE A 571 45.64 -21.84 -56.51
C ILE A 571 47.13 -21.81 -56.08
N SER A 572 48.00 -21.53 -57.03
CA SER A 572 49.44 -21.42 -56.77
C SER A 572 49.78 -20.16 -55.95
N LYS A 573 50.57 -20.35 -54.91
CA LYS A 573 50.98 -19.29 -53.99
C LYS A 573 51.74 -18.11 -54.64
N ARG A 574 52.29 -18.35 -55.86
CA ARG A 574 53.09 -17.34 -56.60
C ARG A 574 52.26 -16.21 -57.27
N ALA A 575 50.95 -16.39 -57.43
CA ALA A 575 50.12 -15.41 -58.15
C ALA A 575 49.57 -14.30 -57.26
N SER A 576 49.65 -14.44 -55.93
CA SER A 576 48.96 -13.54 -54.96
C SER A 576 49.83 -12.39 -54.46
N GLU A 577 51.17 -12.51 -54.46
CA GLU A 577 52.00 -11.51 -53.76
C GLU A 577 52.26 -10.21 -54.54
N ALA A 578 52.09 -10.20 -55.89
CA ALA A 578 52.47 -9.03 -56.71
C ALA A 578 51.35 -7.96 -56.87
N LYS A 579 50.09 -8.27 -56.58
CA LYS A 579 48.97 -7.30 -56.70
C LYS A 579 48.48 -6.73 -55.37
N ALA A 580 48.74 -7.39 -54.26
CA ALA A 580 48.22 -6.98 -52.93
C ALA A 580 48.95 -5.75 -52.37
N THR A 581 50.23 -5.55 -52.68
CA THR A 581 51.04 -4.43 -52.14
C THR A 581 50.65 -3.06 -52.68
N TRP A 582 50.31 -2.97 -53.97
CA TRP A 582 49.92 -1.67 -54.56
C TRP A 582 48.49 -1.26 -54.17
N VAL A 583 47.55 -2.20 -54.03
CA VAL A 583 46.20 -1.90 -53.60
C VAL A 583 46.19 -1.48 -52.12
N ALA A 584 47.01 -2.11 -51.27
CA ALA A 584 47.14 -1.72 -49.86
C ALA A 584 47.68 -0.30 -49.69
N VAL A 585 48.70 0.12 -50.48
CA VAL A 585 49.24 1.46 -50.46
C VAL A 585 48.21 2.51 -50.87
N TRP A 586 47.40 2.23 -51.91
CA TRP A 586 46.34 3.14 -52.35
C TRP A 586 45.19 3.24 -51.34
N VAL A 587 44.80 2.15 -50.72
CA VAL A 587 43.75 2.13 -49.68
C VAL A 587 44.20 2.91 -48.46
N ILE A 588 45.47 2.74 -48.02
CA ILE A 588 46.00 3.48 -46.85
C ILE A 588 46.08 4.99 -47.16
N THR A 589 46.49 5.39 -48.37
CA THR A 589 46.56 6.82 -48.73
C THR A 589 45.19 7.45 -48.83
N ILE A 590 44.16 6.73 -49.33
CA ILE A 590 42.79 7.22 -49.36
C ILE A 590 42.21 7.35 -47.95
N ILE A 591 42.46 6.36 -47.06
CA ILE A 591 42.02 6.42 -45.69
C ILE A 591 42.67 7.60 -44.93
N LEU A 592 43.98 7.82 -45.12
CA LEU A 592 44.64 8.96 -44.49
C LEU A 592 44.13 10.31 -44.99
N ALA A 593 43.85 10.42 -46.28
CA ALA A 593 43.23 11.61 -46.87
C ALA A 593 41.79 11.85 -46.37
N ALA A 594 41.01 10.78 -46.21
CA ALA A 594 39.65 10.87 -45.65
C ALA A 594 39.65 11.24 -44.17
N VAL A 595 40.59 10.70 -43.39
CA VAL A 595 40.76 11.06 -41.97
C VAL A 595 41.19 12.51 -41.80
N ALA A 596 42.15 12.99 -42.63
CA ALA A 596 42.56 14.37 -42.64
C ALA A 596 41.43 15.34 -43.04
N ALA A 597 40.66 15.00 -44.04
CA ALA A 597 39.48 15.78 -44.44
C ALA A 597 38.37 15.75 -43.37
N GLY A 598 38.14 14.61 -42.75
CA GLY A 598 37.21 14.48 -41.63
C GLY A 598 37.61 15.28 -40.41
N ALA A 599 38.92 15.24 -40.08
CA ALA A 599 39.49 16.06 -38.98
C ALA A 599 39.36 17.55 -39.28
N TYR A 600 39.60 17.96 -40.53
CA TYR A 600 39.44 19.35 -40.95
C TYR A 600 38.00 19.85 -40.87
N VAL A 601 37.03 19.01 -41.27
CA VAL A 601 35.61 19.33 -41.19
C VAL A 601 35.15 19.41 -39.72
N VAL A 602 35.60 18.47 -38.87
CA VAL A 602 35.29 18.50 -37.43
C VAL A 602 35.89 19.71 -36.77
N TYR A 603 37.15 20.04 -37.09
CA TYR A 603 37.85 21.25 -36.59
C TYR A 603 37.13 22.53 -37.05
N LYS A 604 36.77 22.65 -38.32
CA LYS A 604 36.18 23.85 -38.90
C LYS A 604 34.73 24.10 -38.50
N TYR A 605 33.92 23.04 -38.32
CA TYR A 605 32.48 23.19 -38.10
C TYR A 605 32.01 22.78 -36.71
N ARG A 606 32.63 21.81 -36.08
CA ARG A 606 32.12 21.31 -34.79
C ARG A 606 32.82 21.95 -33.56
N LEU A 607 34.13 22.16 -33.61
CA LEU A 607 34.83 22.77 -32.47
C LEU A 607 34.45 24.24 -32.30
N ARG A 608 34.22 24.94 -33.41
CA ARG A 608 33.80 26.35 -33.37
C ARG A 608 32.37 26.51 -32.86
N SER A 609 31.47 25.59 -33.21
CA SER A 609 30.09 25.56 -32.74
C SER A 609 29.99 25.17 -31.24
N TYR A 610 30.92 24.33 -30.77
CA TYR A 610 30.94 23.90 -29.36
C TYR A 610 31.39 25.02 -28.43
N MET A 611 32.42 25.75 -28.80
CA MET A 611 32.90 26.91 -28.05
C MET A 611 31.89 28.05 -27.96
N ASP A 612 31.10 28.30 -29.03
CA ASP A 612 30.04 29.30 -29.03
C ASP A 612 28.85 28.92 -28.16
N SER A 613 28.57 27.61 -27.95
CA SER A 613 27.52 27.14 -27.07
C SER A 613 27.91 27.18 -25.60
N GLU A 614 29.14 26.87 -25.25
CA GLU A 614 29.64 26.98 -23.87
C GLU A 614 29.76 28.44 -23.40
N ILE A 615 30.21 29.31 -24.27
CA ILE A 615 30.28 30.75 -23.96
C ILE A 615 28.88 31.34 -23.72
N ARG A 616 27.87 30.91 -24.48
CA ARG A 616 26.45 31.31 -24.22
C ARG A 616 25.89 30.72 -22.94
N ALA A 617 26.24 29.48 -22.58
CA ALA A 617 25.80 28.84 -21.34
C ALA A 617 26.43 29.52 -20.11
N ILE A 618 27.71 29.89 -20.18
CA ILE A 618 28.41 30.62 -19.12
C ILE A 618 27.86 32.05 -18.97
N MET A 619 27.56 32.73 -20.07
CA MET A 619 26.99 34.09 -20.02
C MET A 619 25.56 34.10 -19.44
N ALA A 620 24.77 33.04 -19.66
CA ALA A 620 23.41 32.90 -19.08
C ALA A 620 23.44 32.60 -17.57
N GLN A 621 24.54 32.07 -17.05
CA GLN A 621 24.68 31.69 -15.63
C GLN A 621 25.21 32.86 -14.75
N TYR A 622 25.79 33.92 -15.34
CA TYR A 622 26.42 35.01 -14.61
C TYR A 622 25.70 36.36 -14.70
N MET A 623 24.52 36.46 -15.35
CA MET A 623 23.75 37.70 -15.28
C MET A 623 22.44 37.45 -14.51
N PRO A 624 22.26 38.00 -13.32
CA PRO A 624 20.98 38.02 -12.63
C PRO A 624 20.08 39.07 -13.26
N LEU A 625 18.85 38.66 -13.40
CA LEU A 625 17.67 39.43 -13.72
C LEU A 625 17.54 40.69 -12.87
N ASP A 626 17.37 41.80 -13.53
CA ASP A 626 16.52 42.87 -12.97
C ASP A 626 15.68 43.52 -14.09
N ASN A 627 14.43 43.57 -13.78
CA ASN A 627 13.37 44.55 -14.07
C ASN A 627 12.13 44.08 -14.82
N GLN A 628 11.11 44.21 -13.99
CA GLN A 628 9.69 44.35 -14.24
C GLN A 628 9.35 45.29 -15.40
N GLY A 629 8.20 45.02 -15.99
CA GLY A 629 7.36 46.07 -16.53
C GLY A 629 6.54 45.69 -17.75
N GLU A 630 5.30 45.37 -17.46
CA GLU A 630 4.10 45.87 -18.13
C GLU A 630 3.85 45.61 -19.64
N VAL A 631 2.87 44.76 -19.88
CA VAL A 631 1.52 45.09 -20.44
C VAL A 631 1.35 45.25 -21.96
N VAL A 632 0.39 44.48 -22.47
CA VAL A 632 -0.59 44.77 -23.55
C VAL A 632 -0.31 44.25 -24.96
N SER A 633 -1.06 43.18 -25.23
CA SER A 633 -1.94 42.93 -26.38
C SER A 633 -1.53 43.37 -27.80
N HIS A 634 -1.70 42.54 -28.71
CA HIS A 634 -2.62 42.44 -29.84
C HIS A 634 -2.07 41.55 -30.95
N LEU A 635 -2.77 40.47 -31.23
CA LEU A 635 -3.52 40.17 -32.45
C LEU A 635 -2.84 40.23 -33.83
N HIS A 636 -3.09 39.17 -34.53
CA HIS A 636 -3.19 38.94 -35.99
C HIS A 636 -1.90 38.53 -36.72
N GLN A 637 -1.92 37.35 -37.19
CA GLN A 637 -2.53 36.80 -38.43
C GLN A 637 -1.54 36.66 -39.59
N GLU A 638 -1.58 35.46 -40.10
CA GLU A 638 -1.37 35.06 -41.51
C GLU A 638 0.07 35.07 -42.06
N GLU A 639 0.49 34.02 -42.57
CA GLU A 639 0.22 33.11 -43.70
C GLU A 639 1.37 33.12 -44.68
N HIS A 640 1.72 31.93 -45.13
CA HIS A 640 2.42 31.57 -46.39
C HIS A 640 3.92 31.89 -46.59
N ALA A 641 4.74 30.92 -46.59
CA ALA A 641 5.31 30.19 -47.73
C ALA A 641 6.20 29.01 -47.24
#